data_e2c4e468ec924b0f11df0f3caae5a7e3
#
_entry.id   e2c4e468ec924b0f11df0f3caae5a7e3
#
_cell.length_a   1.000
_cell.length_b   1.000
_cell.length_c   1.000
_cell.angle_alpha   90.00
_cell.angle_beta   90.00
_cell.angle_gamma   90.00
#
_symmetry.space_group_name_H-M   'P 1'
#
loop_
_entity.id
_entity.type
_entity.pdbx_description
1 polymer ?
#
loop_
_entity_poly.entity_id
_entity_poly.type
_entity_poly.pdbx_seq_one_letter_code
_entity_poly.pdbx_strand_id
1 'polypeptide(L)'
;MKKILPIVLVGILVVSGLGAVAVQENNDETQFNTVSMAISEPIITETNEYLTVNLEESESLLMETGKPMLPVITKVFIFPLGTKIIDVEVDFDTQEQVLSKKVQPSPRPVPLTNDLPFEETSAELVMDEETYSSSAPYPSEPYTIRKGAGMSDGENVLFLNVKVTPQYSPADDILYAPHGDIAIEVEYELPKTPINTGMENYDMLIISPEIFSAGLQPLIDHKKGIGVETILKTTEEIYSEYSEGRDDPEKIKLCIYDMKETYDISYVLLAGGRDGQTFKWHIPERRTNNDDGWEGGYSSDLYYADIYKIVESEIVFEDWDSDADGIFAESGFRGDQMDFYPDVSVGRIPFRSASEVSVVVNKIIDYENTADDSWFKKAFVIAGDTSPPSRAPGCQQGVYEGERSTAVTVDLLENNGFNVEKLWLSIPGAWTGSQDVINAVSEGSGFIHFAGHGNPASWGNHPPDDEDHVFIQGFQLRDMSKYSNGNKLPVIVIGGCHNGQFNVTMSNIVTDILEYGIKGYFFGPPMRFYYMEWVPRDSASWFLMEDGGGSIGTIANAGLGYGYRDEYVTEGLGGWINPRFFDAYANQSKETLGESHAQAITDYINIIGSVNSDKIDRKTIEGWVLLGDPSLKLGGV
;
A
#
# COMPACT_ATOMS: atom_id res chain seq x y z
N MET A 1 -12.74 10.15 -35.07
CA MET A 1 -13.58 10.44 -33.89
C MET A 1 -13.76 9.09 -33.17
N LYS A 2 -12.77 8.72 -32.38
CA LYS A 2 -12.83 7.53 -31.52
C LYS A 2 -13.64 7.93 -30.26
N LYS A 3 -14.68 7.20 -30.00
CA LYS A 3 -15.50 7.37 -28.80
C LYS A 3 -14.66 6.93 -27.61
N ILE A 4 -14.30 7.86 -26.77
CA ILE A 4 -13.79 7.60 -25.43
C ILE A 4 -14.96 6.99 -24.65
N LEU A 5 -14.83 5.75 -24.24
CA LEU A 5 -15.74 5.12 -23.31
C LEU A 5 -15.61 5.87 -21.97
N PRO A 6 -16.69 6.32 -21.36
CA PRO A 6 -16.58 6.89 -20.03
C PRO A 6 -16.25 5.76 -19.06
N ILE A 7 -15.13 5.88 -18.38
CA ILE A 7 -14.84 5.12 -17.16
C ILE A 7 -15.91 5.56 -16.16
N VAL A 8 -16.89 4.72 -15.93
CA VAL A 8 -17.86 4.92 -14.86
C VAL A 8 -17.10 4.65 -13.56
N LEU A 9 -16.69 5.71 -12.90
CA LEU A 9 -16.29 5.64 -11.50
C LEU A 9 -17.54 5.22 -10.71
N VAL A 10 -17.67 3.92 -10.45
CA VAL A 10 -18.64 3.43 -9.47
C VAL A 10 -18.02 3.78 -8.12
N GLY A 11 -18.48 4.90 -7.56
CA GLY A 11 -18.16 5.22 -6.16
C GLY A 11 -18.62 4.05 -5.30
N ILE A 12 -17.70 3.54 -4.49
CA ILE A 12 -18.02 2.58 -3.44
C ILE A 12 -19.04 3.28 -2.53
N LEU A 13 -20.31 2.98 -2.72
CA LEU A 13 -21.33 3.33 -1.74
C LEU A 13 -21.12 2.34 -0.59
N VAL A 14 -20.18 2.67 0.30
CA VAL A 14 -20.22 2.13 1.66
C VAL A 14 -21.53 2.64 2.23
N VAL A 15 -22.58 1.85 2.12
CA VAL A 15 -23.79 2.09 2.89
C VAL A 15 -23.41 1.83 4.34
N SER A 16 -22.93 2.89 5.01
CA SER A 16 -22.83 2.94 6.46
C SER A 16 -24.24 2.89 7.03
N GLY A 17 -24.81 1.70 7.03
CA GLY A 17 -26.03 1.38 7.76
C GLY A 17 -25.71 1.12 9.23
N LEU A 18 -25.02 2.04 9.90
CA LEU A 18 -25.11 2.15 11.35
C LEU A 18 -26.48 2.72 11.71
N GLY A 19 -27.52 1.92 11.53
CA GLY A 19 -28.76 2.13 12.25
C GLY A 19 -28.45 2.00 13.72
N ALA A 20 -28.68 3.07 14.51
CA ALA A 20 -28.62 3.02 15.95
C ALA A 20 -29.41 1.80 16.44
N VAL A 21 -28.72 0.72 16.78
CA VAL A 21 -29.31 -0.44 17.42
C VAL A 21 -29.57 0.00 18.85
N ALA A 22 -30.86 0.21 19.17
CA ALA A 22 -31.28 0.29 20.55
C ALA A 22 -30.85 -1.02 21.23
N VAL A 23 -29.93 -0.91 22.19
CA VAL A 23 -29.51 -2.02 23.05
C VAL A 23 -30.74 -2.52 23.80
N GLN A 24 -31.27 -3.64 23.33
CA GLN A 24 -32.25 -4.41 24.08
C GLN A 24 -31.50 -5.63 24.64
N GLU A 25 -31.39 -5.71 25.96
CA GLU A 25 -30.81 -6.84 26.66
C GLU A 25 -31.56 -8.12 26.34
N ASN A 26 -31.01 -8.92 25.40
CA ASN A 26 -31.20 -10.38 25.29
C ASN A 26 -30.04 -10.95 24.47
N ASN A 27 -29.04 -11.49 25.13
CA ASN A 27 -27.67 -11.69 24.63
C ASN A 27 -27.34 -13.13 24.19
N ASP A 28 -28.25 -13.88 23.58
CA ASP A 28 -27.94 -15.21 23.03
C ASP A 28 -28.71 -15.46 21.70
N GLU A 29 -28.98 -14.43 20.91
CA GLU A 29 -29.66 -14.61 19.63
C GLU A 29 -28.68 -14.51 18.48
N THR A 30 -28.52 -15.61 17.75
CA THR A 30 -27.92 -15.66 16.41
C THR A 30 -28.64 -14.65 15.51
N GLN A 31 -27.86 -13.86 14.77
CA GLN A 31 -28.35 -12.85 13.83
C GLN A 31 -27.99 -13.24 12.40
N PHE A 32 -28.73 -12.69 11.45
CA PHE A 32 -28.51 -12.92 10.02
C PHE A 32 -28.36 -11.57 9.32
N ASN A 33 -27.38 -11.50 8.42
CA ASN A 33 -27.22 -10.40 7.49
C ASN A 33 -27.28 -10.97 6.06
N THR A 34 -28.31 -10.60 5.32
CA THR A 34 -28.56 -11.14 3.98
C THR A 34 -28.44 -10.01 2.95
N VAL A 35 -27.65 -10.24 1.92
CA VAL A 35 -27.51 -9.34 0.76
C VAL A 35 -27.82 -10.11 -0.49
N SER A 36 -28.62 -9.52 -1.39
CA SER A 36 -28.83 -10.03 -2.74
C SER A 36 -28.44 -8.95 -3.74
N MET A 37 -27.70 -9.33 -4.77
CA MET A 37 -27.29 -8.45 -5.86
C MET A 37 -27.57 -9.09 -7.20
N ALA A 38 -28.24 -8.36 -8.09
CA ALA A 38 -28.45 -8.80 -9.47
C ALA A 38 -27.15 -8.71 -10.26
N ILE A 39 -26.87 -9.72 -11.08
CA ILE A 39 -25.64 -9.79 -11.86
C ILE A 39 -25.97 -9.65 -13.34
N SER A 40 -25.21 -8.81 -14.04
CA SER A 40 -25.27 -8.64 -15.48
C SER A 40 -24.75 -9.86 -16.24
N GLU A 41 -25.18 -10.03 -17.49
CA GLU A 41 -24.57 -11.01 -18.38
C GLU A 41 -23.10 -10.67 -18.64
N PRO A 42 -22.20 -11.67 -18.76
CA PRO A 42 -20.80 -11.42 -19.03
C PRO A 42 -20.57 -10.63 -20.32
N ILE A 43 -19.78 -9.58 -20.24
CA ILE A 43 -19.33 -8.79 -21.38
C ILE A 43 -18.06 -9.45 -21.92
N ILE A 44 -18.20 -10.11 -23.09
CA ILE A 44 -17.09 -10.77 -23.75
C ILE A 44 -16.59 -9.90 -24.91
N THR A 45 -15.32 -9.49 -24.83
CA THR A 45 -14.67 -8.70 -25.89
C THR A 45 -13.61 -9.52 -26.59
N GLU A 46 -13.64 -9.53 -27.91
CA GLU A 46 -12.67 -10.26 -28.73
C GLU A 46 -11.47 -9.37 -29.07
N THR A 47 -10.28 -9.85 -28.77
CA THR A 47 -9.00 -9.31 -29.27
C THR A 47 -8.49 -10.16 -30.44
N ASN A 48 -7.32 -9.81 -30.99
CA ASN A 48 -6.73 -10.59 -32.08
C ASN A 48 -6.47 -12.05 -31.69
N GLU A 49 -6.02 -12.31 -30.46
CA GLU A 49 -5.55 -13.62 -30.01
C GLU A 49 -6.47 -14.25 -28.95
N TYR A 50 -7.09 -13.45 -28.10
CA TYR A 50 -7.82 -13.89 -26.91
C TYR A 50 -9.21 -13.28 -26.80
N LEU A 51 -9.94 -13.70 -25.78
CA LEU A 51 -11.13 -13.03 -25.27
C LEU A 51 -10.84 -12.42 -23.89
N THR A 52 -11.42 -11.26 -23.62
CA THR A 52 -11.53 -10.72 -22.26
C THR A 52 -12.96 -10.92 -21.77
N VAL A 53 -13.10 -11.25 -20.49
CA VAL A 53 -14.38 -11.42 -19.80
C VAL A 53 -14.49 -10.34 -18.75
N ASN A 54 -15.63 -9.64 -18.71
CA ASN A 54 -15.92 -8.64 -17.70
C ASN A 54 -17.37 -8.78 -17.20
N LEU A 55 -17.65 -8.24 -16.01
CA LEU A 55 -18.98 -8.08 -15.41
C LEU A 55 -19.14 -6.63 -14.97
N GLU A 56 -20.32 -6.04 -15.14
CA GLU A 56 -20.54 -4.64 -14.74
C GLU A 56 -20.33 -4.43 -13.23
N GLU A 57 -20.60 -5.47 -12.44
CA GLU A 57 -20.49 -5.47 -10.97
C GLU A 57 -19.09 -5.81 -10.45
N SER A 58 -18.13 -6.15 -11.34
CA SER A 58 -16.77 -6.49 -10.91
C SER A 58 -15.97 -5.25 -10.50
N GLU A 59 -15.25 -5.36 -9.41
CA GLU A 59 -14.42 -4.29 -8.84
C GLU A 59 -12.92 -4.53 -9.07
N SER A 60 -12.56 -5.75 -9.45
CA SER A 60 -11.17 -6.15 -9.73
C SER A 60 -11.14 -7.35 -10.69
N LEU A 61 -9.91 -7.75 -11.05
CA LEU A 61 -9.62 -8.93 -11.85
C LEU A 61 -8.80 -9.93 -11.02
N LEU A 62 -9.09 -11.22 -11.19
CA LEU A 62 -8.20 -12.28 -10.72
C LEU A 62 -7.01 -12.34 -11.67
N MET A 63 -5.83 -11.97 -11.18
CA MET A 63 -4.63 -11.77 -11.99
C MET A 63 -3.45 -12.59 -11.49
N GLU A 64 -3.53 -13.91 -11.60
CA GLU A 64 -2.39 -14.79 -11.40
C GLU A 64 -1.60 -14.94 -12.70
N THR A 65 -0.32 -14.64 -12.69
CA THR A 65 0.56 -14.64 -13.87
C THR A 65 0.36 -15.87 -14.75
N GLY A 66 0.02 -15.65 -16.03
CA GLY A 66 -0.17 -16.69 -17.04
C GLY A 66 -1.48 -17.45 -16.95
N LYS A 67 -2.28 -17.31 -15.89
CA LYS A 67 -3.59 -17.95 -15.77
C LYS A 67 -4.72 -17.08 -16.35
N PRO A 68 -5.91 -17.65 -16.64
CA PRO A 68 -7.02 -16.89 -17.19
C PRO A 68 -7.38 -15.69 -16.33
N MET A 69 -7.44 -14.51 -16.94
CA MET A 69 -7.83 -13.26 -16.27
C MET A 69 -9.35 -13.17 -16.21
N LEU A 70 -9.93 -13.14 -15.02
CA LEU A 70 -11.36 -13.21 -14.77
C LEU A 70 -11.84 -12.08 -13.85
N PRO A 71 -13.07 -11.55 -14.06
CA PRO A 71 -13.62 -10.50 -13.20
C PRO A 71 -13.94 -11.05 -11.80
N VAL A 72 -13.79 -10.21 -10.78
CA VAL A 72 -14.07 -10.52 -9.38
C VAL A 72 -15.10 -9.55 -8.84
N ILE A 73 -16.20 -10.09 -8.32
CA ILE A 73 -17.24 -9.36 -7.60
C ILE A 73 -16.93 -9.50 -6.11
N THR A 74 -16.80 -8.38 -5.42
CA THR A 74 -16.45 -8.36 -4.00
C THR A 74 -17.59 -7.84 -3.14
N LYS A 75 -17.87 -8.52 -2.02
CA LYS A 75 -18.75 -8.01 -0.97
C LYS A 75 -18.03 -8.02 0.36
N VAL A 76 -17.89 -6.84 0.96
CA VAL A 76 -17.31 -6.66 2.28
C VAL A 76 -18.42 -6.42 3.29
N PHE A 77 -18.41 -7.21 4.37
CA PHE A 77 -19.24 -6.98 5.55
C PHE A 77 -18.33 -6.51 6.67
N ILE A 78 -18.81 -5.54 7.44
CA ILE A 78 -18.09 -4.97 8.57
C ILE A 78 -18.91 -5.24 9.83
N PHE A 79 -18.30 -5.89 10.81
CA PHE A 79 -18.91 -6.20 12.09
C PHE A 79 -18.06 -5.63 13.24
N PRO A 80 -18.65 -5.35 14.41
CA PRO A 80 -17.88 -5.04 15.61
C PRO A 80 -16.82 -6.12 15.87
N LEU A 81 -15.61 -5.73 16.27
CA LEU A 81 -14.55 -6.68 16.62
C LEU A 81 -15.05 -7.62 17.74
N GLY A 82 -14.72 -8.92 17.65
CA GLY A 82 -15.23 -9.96 18.53
C GLY A 82 -16.57 -10.57 18.10
N THR A 83 -17.15 -10.12 16.98
CA THR A 83 -18.30 -10.81 16.37
C THR A 83 -17.86 -12.21 15.91
N LYS A 84 -18.65 -13.21 16.29
CA LYS A 84 -18.43 -14.59 15.87
C LYS A 84 -19.22 -14.87 14.60
N ILE A 85 -18.55 -15.09 13.49
CA ILE A 85 -19.20 -15.58 12.26
C ILE A 85 -19.40 -17.09 12.39
N ILE A 86 -20.65 -17.51 12.36
CA ILE A 86 -21.08 -18.92 12.52
C ILE A 86 -21.03 -19.62 11.17
N ASP A 87 -21.70 -19.04 10.17
CA ASP A 87 -21.76 -19.58 8.82
C ASP A 87 -21.85 -18.46 7.77
N VAL A 88 -21.43 -18.77 6.55
CA VAL A 88 -21.56 -17.89 5.39
C VAL A 88 -22.03 -18.72 4.21
N GLU A 89 -23.28 -18.54 3.81
CA GLU A 89 -23.85 -19.21 2.65
C GLU A 89 -23.83 -18.27 1.44
N VAL A 90 -23.30 -18.76 0.31
CA VAL A 90 -23.25 -18.04 -0.96
C VAL A 90 -23.98 -18.86 -1.99
N ASP A 91 -25.10 -18.35 -2.50
CA ASP A 91 -25.98 -19.05 -3.44
C ASP A 91 -26.16 -18.22 -4.72
N PHE A 92 -25.99 -18.86 -5.86
CA PHE A 92 -26.25 -18.29 -7.19
C PHE A 92 -26.37 -19.38 -8.26
N ASP A 93 -27.17 -19.10 -9.27
CA ASP A 93 -27.23 -19.94 -10.46
C ASP A 93 -25.98 -19.69 -11.35
N THR A 94 -25.60 -20.70 -12.13
CA THR A 94 -24.50 -20.63 -13.07
C THR A 94 -24.96 -20.87 -14.50
N GLN A 95 -24.54 -20.00 -15.42
CA GLN A 95 -24.78 -20.16 -16.85
C GLN A 95 -23.50 -20.61 -17.57
N GLU A 96 -23.61 -21.66 -18.38
CA GLU A 96 -22.52 -22.14 -19.22
C GLU A 96 -22.52 -21.40 -20.57
N GLN A 97 -21.31 -20.95 -20.99
CA GLN A 97 -21.14 -20.35 -22.32
C GLN A 97 -19.88 -20.89 -22.98
N VAL A 98 -20.03 -21.43 -24.19
CA VAL A 98 -18.92 -21.88 -25.02
C VAL A 98 -18.27 -20.68 -25.68
N LEU A 99 -16.96 -20.52 -25.50
CA LEU A 99 -16.17 -19.42 -26.04
C LEU A 99 -15.53 -19.77 -27.38
N SER A 100 -15.27 -18.77 -28.21
CA SER A 100 -14.66 -18.94 -29.55
C SER A 100 -13.13 -18.98 -29.54
N LYS A 101 -12.53 -18.45 -28.48
CA LYS A 101 -11.07 -18.39 -28.24
C LYS A 101 -10.81 -18.56 -26.75
N LYS A 102 -9.53 -18.75 -26.40
CA LYS A 102 -9.08 -18.78 -25.00
C LYS A 102 -9.31 -17.43 -24.32
N VAL A 103 -9.67 -17.47 -23.03
CA VAL A 103 -9.61 -16.29 -22.17
C VAL A 103 -8.15 -15.84 -22.04
N GLN A 104 -7.95 -14.53 -22.06
CA GLN A 104 -6.63 -13.92 -22.02
C GLN A 104 -5.88 -14.30 -20.73
N PRO A 105 -4.58 -14.69 -20.81
CA PRO A 105 -3.75 -14.91 -19.65
C PRO A 105 -3.41 -13.58 -18.97
N SER A 106 -3.31 -13.62 -17.65
CA SER A 106 -2.88 -12.47 -16.84
C SER A 106 -1.44 -12.09 -17.14
N PRO A 107 -1.15 -10.80 -17.30
CA PRO A 107 0.21 -10.32 -17.53
C PRO A 107 1.11 -10.56 -16.32
N ARG A 108 2.40 -10.69 -16.55
CA ARG A 108 3.40 -10.77 -15.49
C ARG A 108 3.62 -9.38 -14.86
N PRO A 109 3.62 -9.24 -13.53
CA PRO A 109 4.04 -8.01 -12.87
C PRO A 109 5.52 -7.73 -13.11
N VAL A 110 5.90 -6.46 -13.17
CA VAL A 110 7.28 -6.02 -13.39
C VAL A 110 7.75 -5.07 -12.29
N PRO A 111 8.99 -5.21 -11.82
CA PRO A 111 9.54 -4.27 -10.86
C PRO A 111 9.82 -2.90 -11.50
N LEU A 112 9.52 -1.86 -10.74
CA LEU A 112 9.65 -0.45 -11.13
C LEU A 112 11.06 0.08 -10.84
N THR A 113 12.08 -0.62 -11.37
CA THR A 113 13.50 -0.24 -11.24
C THR A 113 14.17 -0.15 -12.60
N ASN A 114 15.15 0.74 -12.73
CA ASN A 114 15.96 0.86 -13.94
C ASN A 114 17.10 -0.15 -14.06
N ASP A 115 17.36 -0.93 -13.01
CA ASP A 115 18.62 -1.66 -12.86
C ASP A 115 18.53 -3.14 -13.28
N LEU A 116 17.39 -3.58 -13.86
CA LEU A 116 17.18 -4.97 -14.27
C LEU A 116 17.69 -5.28 -15.68
N PRO A 117 18.17 -6.52 -15.91
CA PRO A 117 18.52 -6.99 -17.24
C PRO A 117 17.31 -6.99 -18.18
N PHE A 118 17.51 -6.50 -19.39
CA PHE A 118 16.51 -6.37 -20.46
C PHE A 118 15.76 -7.67 -20.81
N GLU A 119 16.39 -8.85 -20.66
CA GLU A 119 15.83 -10.14 -21.07
C GLU A 119 14.60 -10.60 -20.27
N GLU A 120 14.34 -9.98 -19.11
CA GLU A 120 13.24 -10.36 -18.23
C GLU A 120 12.03 -9.42 -18.28
N THR A 121 12.05 -8.47 -19.22
CA THR A 121 11.05 -7.41 -19.33
C THR A 121 10.12 -7.53 -20.54
N SER A 122 10.02 -8.69 -21.21
CA SER A 122 9.08 -8.87 -22.33
C SER A 122 7.63 -8.65 -21.91
N ALA A 123 6.87 -7.89 -22.69
CA ALA A 123 5.43 -7.69 -22.52
C ALA A 123 4.58 -8.82 -23.12
N GLU A 124 5.20 -9.87 -23.65
CA GLU A 124 4.49 -11.01 -24.24
C GLU A 124 3.65 -11.74 -23.18
N LEU A 125 2.37 -11.94 -23.49
CA LEU A 125 1.46 -12.72 -22.66
C LEU A 125 1.78 -14.21 -22.82
N VAL A 126 2.13 -14.87 -21.74
CA VAL A 126 2.49 -16.29 -21.73
C VAL A 126 1.43 -17.07 -20.97
N MET A 127 0.82 -18.06 -21.62
CA MET A 127 -0.13 -18.97 -20.97
C MET A 127 0.61 -19.95 -20.04
N ASP A 128 0.04 -20.17 -18.86
CA ASP A 128 0.42 -21.30 -18.00
C ASP A 128 -0.07 -22.60 -18.63
N GLU A 129 0.86 -23.43 -19.14
CA GLU A 129 0.52 -24.64 -19.90
C GLU A 129 -0.29 -25.65 -19.07
N GLU A 130 -0.05 -25.76 -17.78
CA GLU A 130 -0.76 -26.68 -16.90
C GLU A 130 -2.23 -26.25 -16.78
N THR A 131 -2.49 -24.99 -16.49
CA THR A 131 -3.84 -24.44 -16.40
C THR A 131 -4.57 -24.51 -17.74
N TYR A 132 -3.94 -24.05 -18.84
CA TYR A 132 -4.62 -23.97 -20.15
C TYR A 132 -4.83 -25.32 -20.84
N SER A 133 -4.16 -26.39 -20.41
CA SER A 133 -4.42 -27.75 -20.87
C SER A 133 -5.42 -28.53 -20.01
N SER A 134 -5.89 -27.93 -18.90
CA SER A 134 -6.81 -28.56 -17.96
C SER A 134 -8.26 -28.37 -18.32
N SER A 135 -9.09 -29.42 -18.22
CA SER A 135 -10.54 -29.35 -18.24
C SER A 135 -11.15 -29.04 -16.87
N ALA A 136 -10.34 -28.97 -15.81
CA ALA A 136 -10.81 -28.51 -14.51
C ALA A 136 -11.08 -27.00 -14.55
N PRO A 137 -12.18 -26.53 -13.94
CA PRO A 137 -12.47 -25.11 -13.86
C PRO A 137 -11.37 -24.35 -13.10
N TYR A 138 -11.05 -23.14 -13.59
CA TYR A 138 -10.19 -22.17 -12.93
C TYR A 138 -10.98 -20.86 -12.72
N PRO A 139 -10.94 -20.29 -11.50
CA PRO A 139 -10.42 -20.88 -10.27
C PRO A 139 -11.19 -22.16 -9.87
N SER A 140 -10.60 -22.99 -9.00
CA SER A 140 -11.25 -24.25 -8.58
C SER A 140 -12.54 -24.04 -7.81
N GLU A 141 -12.63 -22.93 -7.06
CA GLU A 141 -13.80 -22.54 -6.29
C GLU A 141 -14.43 -21.27 -6.90
N PRO A 142 -15.76 -21.20 -7.06
CA PRO A 142 -16.41 -20.04 -7.65
C PRO A 142 -16.51 -18.85 -6.69
N TYR A 143 -16.24 -19.04 -5.42
CA TYR A 143 -16.15 -17.96 -4.43
C TYR A 143 -15.11 -18.26 -3.35
N THR A 144 -14.66 -17.21 -2.68
CA THR A 144 -13.75 -17.29 -1.53
C THR A 144 -14.27 -16.43 -0.40
N ILE A 145 -14.00 -16.85 0.85
CA ILE A 145 -14.37 -16.15 2.07
C ILE A 145 -13.12 -15.89 2.86
N ARG A 146 -12.92 -14.64 3.29
CA ARG A 146 -11.80 -14.24 4.13
C ARG A 146 -12.29 -13.38 5.30
N LYS A 147 -11.65 -13.53 6.46
CA LYS A 147 -11.89 -12.73 7.66
C LYS A 147 -10.58 -12.07 8.08
N GLY A 148 -10.67 -10.90 8.67
CA GLY A 148 -9.55 -10.22 9.28
C GLY A 148 -10.01 -9.18 10.29
N ALA A 149 -9.14 -8.86 11.24
CA ALA A 149 -9.34 -7.77 12.17
C ALA A 149 -8.66 -6.52 11.63
N GLY A 150 -9.21 -5.34 11.87
CA GLY A 150 -8.60 -4.08 11.46
C GLY A 150 -9.43 -2.89 11.88
N MET A 151 -9.07 -1.72 11.40
CA MET A 151 -9.72 -0.46 11.76
C MET A 151 -10.61 0.06 10.62
N SER A 152 -11.82 0.47 10.96
CA SER A 152 -12.74 1.20 10.07
C SER A 152 -13.35 2.37 10.83
N ASP A 153 -13.24 3.60 10.30
CA ASP A 153 -13.78 4.82 10.88
C ASP A 153 -13.39 5.05 12.36
N GLY A 154 -12.15 4.68 12.71
CA GLY A 154 -11.61 4.82 14.05
C GLY A 154 -11.97 3.70 15.03
N GLU A 155 -12.79 2.74 14.60
CA GLU A 155 -13.23 1.61 15.43
C GLU A 155 -12.56 0.31 14.96
N ASN A 156 -12.21 -0.57 15.89
CA ASN A 156 -11.75 -1.91 15.54
C ASN A 156 -12.92 -2.79 15.13
N VAL A 157 -12.77 -3.43 13.97
CA VAL A 157 -13.82 -4.19 13.30
C VAL A 157 -13.32 -5.56 12.85
N LEU A 158 -14.28 -6.44 12.58
CA LEU A 158 -14.07 -7.66 11.81
C LEU A 158 -14.51 -7.38 10.38
N PHE A 159 -13.59 -7.51 9.43
CA PHE A 159 -13.89 -7.57 8.01
C PHE A 159 -14.21 -9.01 7.60
N LEU A 160 -15.36 -9.21 6.96
CA LEU A 160 -15.70 -10.45 6.28
C LEU A 160 -15.81 -10.16 4.79
N ASN A 161 -14.92 -10.74 4.02
CA ASN A 161 -14.80 -10.51 2.58
C ASN A 161 -15.27 -11.75 1.82
N VAL A 162 -16.24 -11.58 0.95
CA VAL A 162 -16.77 -12.63 0.06
C VAL A 162 -16.49 -12.20 -1.37
N LYS A 163 -15.74 -13.02 -2.11
CA LYS A 163 -15.40 -12.77 -3.52
C LYS A 163 -15.99 -13.86 -4.38
N VAL A 164 -16.75 -13.47 -5.41
CA VAL A 164 -17.32 -14.37 -6.40
C VAL A 164 -16.62 -14.15 -7.74
N THR A 165 -16.18 -15.24 -8.37
CA THR A 165 -15.44 -15.21 -9.63
C THR A 165 -16.05 -16.21 -10.59
N PRO A 166 -16.33 -15.84 -11.85
CA PRO A 166 -16.67 -16.82 -12.88
C PRO A 166 -15.58 -17.89 -12.98
N GLN A 167 -15.96 -19.10 -13.32
CA GLN A 167 -15.00 -20.17 -13.57
C GLN A 167 -14.84 -20.39 -15.07
N TYR A 168 -13.65 -20.75 -15.50
CA TYR A 168 -13.36 -21.06 -16.91
C TYR A 168 -12.67 -22.43 -17.01
N SER A 169 -13.20 -23.33 -17.87
CA SER A 169 -12.55 -24.58 -18.25
C SER A 169 -11.69 -24.35 -19.48
N PRO A 170 -10.37 -24.18 -19.36
CA PRO A 170 -9.54 -23.72 -20.46
C PRO A 170 -9.41 -24.75 -21.60
N ALA A 171 -9.35 -26.05 -21.31
CA ALA A 171 -9.22 -27.07 -22.36
C ALA A 171 -10.50 -27.19 -23.23
N ASP A 172 -11.67 -26.94 -22.63
CA ASP A 172 -12.98 -27.08 -23.26
C ASP A 172 -13.54 -25.75 -23.80
N ASP A 173 -12.90 -24.61 -23.48
CA ASP A 173 -13.38 -23.26 -23.78
C ASP A 173 -14.78 -22.95 -23.25
N ILE A 174 -15.07 -23.39 -22.02
CA ILE A 174 -16.38 -23.17 -21.36
C ILE A 174 -16.23 -22.20 -20.21
N LEU A 175 -16.99 -21.09 -20.27
CA LEU A 175 -17.13 -20.14 -19.17
C LEU A 175 -18.38 -20.50 -18.35
N TYR A 176 -18.23 -20.58 -17.03
CA TYR A 176 -19.30 -20.74 -16.05
C TYR A 176 -19.44 -19.42 -15.29
N ALA A 177 -20.41 -18.62 -15.66
CA ALA A 177 -20.63 -17.30 -15.07
C ALA A 177 -21.82 -17.33 -14.09
N PRO A 178 -21.75 -16.57 -12.97
CA PRO A 178 -22.93 -16.32 -12.15
C PRO A 178 -24.06 -15.73 -13.01
N HIS A 179 -25.28 -16.16 -12.75
CA HIS A 179 -26.48 -15.73 -13.49
C HIS A 179 -27.62 -15.44 -12.54
N GLY A 180 -28.40 -14.38 -12.82
CA GLY A 180 -29.50 -13.95 -11.96
C GLY A 180 -29.00 -13.14 -10.76
N ASP A 181 -29.36 -13.59 -9.57
CA ASP A 181 -28.95 -12.92 -8.33
C ASP A 181 -27.89 -13.74 -7.59
N ILE A 182 -26.90 -13.08 -7.00
CA ILE A 182 -26.02 -13.66 -5.99
C ILE A 182 -26.62 -13.32 -4.62
N ALA A 183 -26.97 -14.34 -3.84
CA ALA A 183 -27.41 -14.19 -2.46
C ALA A 183 -26.29 -14.58 -1.50
N ILE A 184 -25.98 -13.72 -0.53
CA ILE A 184 -25.01 -13.98 0.53
C ILE A 184 -25.74 -13.84 1.85
N GLU A 185 -25.77 -14.91 2.64
CA GLU A 185 -26.31 -14.90 4.00
C GLU A 185 -25.19 -15.15 4.99
N VAL A 186 -25.06 -14.27 5.98
CA VAL A 186 -24.07 -14.37 7.05
C VAL A 186 -24.80 -14.61 8.36
N GLU A 187 -24.56 -15.74 8.98
CA GLU A 187 -25.02 -16.09 10.31
C GLU A 187 -23.95 -15.71 11.35
N TYR A 188 -24.30 -14.89 12.36
CA TYR A 188 -23.32 -14.37 13.31
C TYR A 188 -23.89 -14.11 14.71
N GLU A 189 -23.00 -14.05 15.71
CA GLU A 189 -23.26 -13.61 17.08
C GLU A 189 -22.44 -12.37 17.39
N LEU A 190 -23.07 -11.31 17.92
CA LEU A 190 -22.37 -10.11 18.36
C LEU A 190 -21.58 -10.36 19.66
N PRO A 191 -20.49 -9.63 19.91
CA PRO A 191 -19.74 -9.74 21.14
C PRO A 191 -20.59 -9.33 22.34
N LYS A 192 -20.50 -10.11 23.44
CA LYS A 192 -21.28 -9.86 24.69
C LYS A 192 -20.80 -8.62 25.44
N THR A 193 -19.59 -8.22 25.24
CA THR A 193 -18.97 -7.04 25.85
C THR A 193 -18.16 -6.31 24.78
N PRO A 194 -18.30 -4.99 24.64
CA PRO A 194 -17.40 -4.23 23.77
C PRO A 194 -15.95 -4.43 24.22
N ILE A 195 -15.04 -4.61 23.28
CA ILE A 195 -13.63 -4.90 23.57
C ILE A 195 -12.93 -3.64 24.04
N ASN A 196 -13.40 -2.48 24.10
CA ASN A 196 -12.72 -1.30 24.63
C ASN A 196 -13.58 -0.46 25.58
N THR A 197 -13.16 -0.41 26.83
CA THR A 197 -13.67 0.52 27.86
C THR A 197 -12.53 1.14 28.66
N GLY A 198 -11.47 1.64 27.99
CA GLY A 198 -10.37 2.33 28.66
C GLY A 198 -10.84 3.52 29.51
N MET A 199 -10.29 3.66 30.74
CA MET A 199 -10.67 4.76 31.66
C MET A 199 -9.87 6.05 31.39
N GLU A 200 -8.75 5.98 30.68
CA GLU A 200 -7.95 7.11 30.21
C GLU A 200 -7.71 6.89 28.73
N ASN A 201 -8.06 7.86 27.89
CA ASN A 201 -7.88 7.74 26.45
C ASN A 201 -6.59 8.44 26.07
N TYR A 202 -5.71 7.71 25.36
CA TYR A 202 -4.68 8.30 24.54
C TYR A 202 -5.00 7.97 23.09
N ASP A 203 -4.87 8.95 22.21
CA ASP A 203 -5.09 8.78 20.78
C ASP A 203 -3.81 8.33 20.07
N MET A 204 -2.66 8.78 20.59
CA MET A 204 -1.35 8.61 19.93
C MET A 204 -0.28 8.11 20.90
N LEU A 205 0.43 7.05 20.47
CA LEU A 205 1.66 6.57 21.08
C LEU A 205 2.87 7.01 20.26
N ILE A 206 3.82 7.71 20.87
CA ILE A 206 5.13 7.98 20.29
C ILE A 206 6.14 7.00 20.90
N ILE A 207 6.83 6.23 20.07
CA ILE A 207 7.94 5.36 20.48
C ILE A 207 9.26 5.99 20.03
N SER A 208 10.20 6.16 20.94
CA SER A 208 11.43 6.91 20.71
C SER A 208 12.55 6.42 21.63
N PRO A 209 13.83 6.49 21.24
CA PRO A 209 14.89 6.35 22.23
C PRO A 209 14.90 7.56 23.17
N GLU A 210 15.35 7.36 24.41
CA GLU A 210 15.44 8.41 25.45
C GLU A 210 16.13 9.69 24.94
N ILE A 211 17.15 9.54 24.10
CA ILE A 211 17.94 10.65 23.53
C ILE A 211 17.11 11.65 22.70
N PHE A 212 15.92 11.27 22.20
CA PHE A 212 15.05 12.16 21.41
C PHE A 212 13.87 12.71 22.21
N SER A 213 13.58 12.19 23.41
CA SER A 213 12.39 12.51 24.21
C SER A 213 12.22 14.01 24.45
N ALA A 214 13.30 14.70 24.84
CA ALA A 214 13.27 16.14 25.06
C ALA A 214 12.95 16.95 23.78
N GLY A 215 13.42 16.47 22.62
CA GLY A 215 13.16 17.10 21.31
C GLY A 215 11.72 16.87 20.81
N LEU A 216 11.07 15.79 21.26
CA LEU A 216 9.71 15.43 20.90
C LEU A 216 8.65 16.10 21.82
N GLN A 217 9.04 16.63 22.97
CA GLN A 217 8.11 17.27 23.90
C GLN A 217 7.25 18.38 23.26
N PRO A 218 7.82 19.29 22.42
CA PRO A 218 6.99 20.30 21.74
C PRO A 218 5.92 19.70 20.83
N LEU A 219 6.19 18.55 20.16
CA LEU A 219 5.19 17.85 19.38
C LEU A 219 4.07 17.29 20.26
N ILE A 220 4.42 16.65 21.37
CA ILE A 220 3.46 16.12 22.34
C ILE A 220 2.54 17.24 22.87
N ASP A 221 3.13 18.37 23.27
CA ASP A 221 2.38 19.51 23.78
C ASP A 221 1.45 20.11 22.72
N HIS A 222 1.92 20.18 21.47
CA HIS A 222 1.13 20.64 20.33
C HIS A 222 -0.06 19.71 20.04
N LYS A 223 0.19 18.40 19.94
CA LYS A 223 -0.85 17.39 19.67
C LYS A 223 -1.94 17.42 20.75
N LYS A 224 -1.57 17.46 22.02
CA LYS A 224 -2.52 17.66 23.13
C LYS A 224 -3.30 18.97 22.98
N GLY A 225 -2.63 20.04 22.54
CA GLY A 225 -3.25 21.34 22.31
C GLY A 225 -4.33 21.35 21.24
N ILE A 226 -4.27 20.44 20.27
CA ILE A 226 -5.25 20.28 19.19
C ILE A 226 -6.20 19.08 19.39
N GLY A 227 -6.17 18.46 20.59
CA GLY A 227 -7.11 17.40 20.98
C GLY A 227 -6.67 15.98 20.63
N VAL A 228 -5.38 15.75 20.32
CA VAL A 228 -4.80 14.42 20.13
C VAL A 228 -4.02 14.07 21.40
N GLU A 229 -4.65 13.34 22.32
CA GLU A 229 -3.99 12.93 23.58
C GLU A 229 -2.83 11.98 23.30
N THR A 230 -1.63 12.43 23.64
CA THR A 230 -0.39 11.78 23.21
C THR A 230 0.44 11.31 24.40
N ILE A 231 0.91 10.08 24.34
CA ILE A 231 1.88 9.50 25.28
C ILE A 231 3.17 9.11 24.59
N LEU A 232 4.31 9.22 25.29
CA LEU A 232 5.60 8.76 24.83
C LEU A 232 6.09 7.60 25.67
N LYS A 233 6.57 6.55 25.03
CA LYS A 233 7.31 5.43 25.61
C LYS A 233 8.71 5.37 25.00
N THR A 234 9.72 5.23 25.85
CA THR A 234 11.10 5.06 25.34
C THR A 234 11.40 3.60 25.02
N THR A 235 12.28 3.37 24.02
CA THR A 235 12.73 2.01 23.71
C THR A 235 13.41 1.34 24.91
N GLU A 236 14.09 2.10 25.75
CA GLU A 236 14.72 1.63 26.98
C GLU A 236 13.69 1.11 28.01
N GLU A 237 12.57 1.81 28.16
CA GLU A 237 11.44 1.36 28.97
C GLU A 237 10.81 0.10 28.37
N ILE A 238 10.48 0.12 27.07
CA ILE A 238 9.83 -0.98 26.37
C ILE A 238 10.66 -2.26 26.45
N TYR A 239 11.98 -2.19 26.19
CA TYR A 239 12.84 -3.38 26.23
C TYR A 239 12.99 -3.97 27.64
N SER A 240 12.78 -3.14 28.68
CA SER A 240 12.77 -3.58 30.06
C SER A 240 11.44 -4.16 30.50
N GLU A 241 10.32 -3.57 30.03
CA GLU A 241 8.96 -3.96 30.39
C GLU A 241 8.51 -5.24 29.67
N TYR A 242 8.81 -5.37 28.37
CA TYR A 242 8.38 -6.48 27.49
C TYR A 242 9.51 -7.48 27.23
N SER A 243 10.08 -8.01 28.29
CA SER A 243 11.23 -8.94 28.21
C SER A 243 10.90 -10.30 27.56
N GLU A 244 9.62 -10.64 27.43
CA GLU A 244 9.10 -11.87 26.79
C GLU A 244 9.16 -11.80 25.25
N GLY A 245 9.24 -10.63 24.65
CA GLY A 245 9.41 -10.49 23.19
C GLY A 245 10.70 -11.14 22.71
N ARG A 246 10.61 -11.90 21.62
CA ARG A 246 11.71 -12.71 21.05
C ARG A 246 12.87 -11.84 20.55
N ASP A 247 12.54 -10.64 20.07
CA ASP A 247 13.51 -9.63 19.63
C ASP A 247 12.99 -8.21 19.89
N ASP A 248 13.79 -7.19 19.62
CA ASP A 248 13.43 -5.82 19.90
C ASP A 248 12.23 -5.29 19.09
N PRO A 249 12.03 -5.64 17.80
CA PRO A 249 10.78 -5.34 17.08
C PRO A 249 9.54 -5.92 17.75
N GLU A 250 9.58 -7.17 18.22
CA GLU A 250 8.43 -7.80 18.87
C GLU A 250 8.12 -7.17 20.24
N LYS A 251 9.13 -6.78 21.01
CA LYS A 251 8.92 -6.01 22.26
C LYS A 251 8.16 -4.70 22.02
N ILE A 252 8.51 -4.02 20.92
CA ILE A 252 7.80 -2.80 20.51
C ILE A 252 6.35 -3.13 20.14
N LYS A 253 6.12 -4.19 19.35
CA LYS A 253 4.78 -4.60 18.95
C LYS A 253 3.92 -5.02 20.13
N LEU A 254 4.47 -5.74 21.11
CA LEU A 254 3.80 -6.07 22.37
C LEU A 254 3.40 -4.82 23.17
N CYS A 255 4.27 -3.80 23.20
CA CYS A 255 3.92 -2.51 23.80
C CYS A 255 2.75 -1.84 23.07
N ILE A 256 2.74 -1.84 21.74
CA ILE A 256 1.63 -1.29 20.94
C ILE A 256 0.33 -2.03 21.23
N TYR A 257 0.38 -3.37 21.27
CA TYR A 257 -0.76 -4.22 21.63
C TYR A 257 -1.33 -3.86 23.00
N ASP A 258 -0.48 -3.79 24.03
CA ASP A 258 -0.89 -3.45 25.40
C ASP A 258 -1.47 -2.02 25.50
N MET A 259 -0.87 -1.06 24.78
CA MET A 259 -1.37 0.32 24.71
C MET A 259 -2.70 0.41 23.97
N LYS A 260 -2.91 -0.41 22.93
CA LYS A 260 -4.18 -0.51 22.21
C LYS A 260 -5.26 -1.11 23.11
N GLU A 261 -4.98 -2.22 23.79
CA GLU A 261 -5.92 -2.85 24.74
C GLU A 261 -6.28 -1.96 25.93
N THR A 262 -5.32 -1.17 26.41
CA THR A 262 -5.51 -0.38 27.63
C THR A 262 -6.13 0.98 27.36
N TYR A 263 -5.72 1.65 26.28
CA TYR A 263 -6.02 3.06 26.02
C TYR A 263 -6.72 3.32 24.68
N ASP A 264 -6.88 2.29 23.86
CA ASP A 264 -7.50 2.36 22.52
C ASP A 264 -6.82 3.37 21.57
N ILE A 265 -5.48 3.35 21.56
CA ILE A 265 -4.71 4.22 20.67
C ILE A 265 -5.07 3.99 19.19
N SER A 266 -5.13 5.08 18.41
CA SER A 266 -5.38 5.03 16.97
C SER A 266 -4.11 5.28 16.13
N TYR A 267 -3.11 5.96 16.72
CA TYR A 267 -1.90 6.37 16.01
C TYR A 267 -0.65 5.90 16.73
N VAL A 268 0.34 5.43 15.95
CA VAL A 268 1.67 5.07 16.46
C VAL A 268 2.74 5.76 15.63
N LEU A 269 3.53 6.62 16.25
CA LEU A 269 4.69 7.25 15.64
C LEU A 269 5.98 6.54 16.07
N LEU A 270 6.67 5.91 15.12
CA LEU A 270 8.00 5.32 15.29
C LEU A 270 9.07 6.42 15.07
N ALA A 271 9.47 7.10 16.14
CA ALA A 271 10.38 8.25 16.08
C ALA A 271 11.85 7.82 16.16
N GLY A 272 12.37 7.23 15.06
CA GLY A 272 13.75 6.79 14.95
C GLY A 272 14.03 5.88 13.76
N GLY A 273 15.25 5.98 13.24
CA GLY A 273 15.80 5.12 12.19
C GLY A 273 17.14 4.51 12.63
N ARG A 274 18.12 4.46 11.73
CA ARG A 274 19.50 4.07 12.04
C ARG A 274 20.15 5.08 12.97
N ASP A 275 21.04 4.63 13.87
CA ASP A 275 21.90 5.51 14.67
C ASP A 275 23.04 6.05 13.79
N GLY A 276 22.82 7.23 13.21
CA GLY A 276 23.73 7.86 12.27
C GLY A 276 23.96 7.00 11.03
N GLN A 277 25.23 6.70 10.74
CA GLN A 277 25.66 5.84 9.62
C GLN A 277 26.15 4.46 10.11
N THR A 278 25.63 3.99 11.26
CA THR A 278 26.02 2.70 11.86
C THR A 278 24.97 1.61 11.53
N PHE A 279 25.24 0.38 11.95
CA PHE A 279 24.28 -0.74 11.87
C PHE A 279 23.29 -0.77 13.03
N LYS A 280 23.44 0.11 14.02
CA LYS A 280 22.52 0.19 15.15
C LYS A 280 21.23 0.92 14.77
N TRP A 281 20.17 0.59 15.47
CA TRP A 281 18.88 1.20 15.34
C TRP A 281 18.50 2.01 16.58
N HIS A 282 17.84 3.13 16.38
CA HIS A 282 17.04 3.82 17.38
C HIS A 282 15.69 3.13 17.54
N ILE A 283 15.00 2.88 16.42
CA ILE A 283 13.79 2.05 16.34
C ILE A 283 14.04 1.00 15.25
N PRO A 284 14.08 -0.29 15.59
CA PRO A 284 14.40 -1.34 14.62
C PRO A 284 13.33 -1.46 13.52
N GLU A 285 13.74 -2.03 12.39
CA GLU A 285 12.85 -2.51 11.36
C GLU A 285 12.35 -3.92 11.70
N ARG A 286 11.15 -4.31 11.21
CA ARG A 286 10.84 -5.72 10.94
C ARG A 286 11.20 -6.01 9.49
N ARG A 287 12.11 -6.95 9.27
CA ARG A 287 12.43 -7.46 7.94
C ARG A 287 11.51 -8.63 7.63
N THR A 288 10.89 -8.63 6.45
CA THR A 288 10.11 -9.76 5.94
C THR A 288 11.01 -10.85 5.36
N ASN A 289 10.46 -12.06 5.18
CA ASN A 289 11.07 -13.18 4.47
C ASN A 289 10.23 -13.58 3.24
N ASN A 290 9.63 -12.60 2.59
CA ASN A 290 8.88 -12.76 1.35
C ASN A 290 9.83 -12.70 0.14
N ASP A 291 10.39 -13.85 -0.24
CA ASP A 291 11.27 -13.99 -1.41
C ASP A 291 10.46 -14.08 -2.70
N ASP A 292 10.48 -13.03 -3.50
CA ASP A 292 9.79 -12.93 -4.79
C ASP A 292 10.66 -13.41 -5.98
N GLY A 293 11.86 -13.89 -5.69
CA GLY A 293 12.87 -14.33 -6.67
C GLY A 293 13.82 -13.21 -7.14
N TRP A 294 13.53 -11.95 -6.79
CA TRP A 294 14.38 -10.78 -7.05
C TRP A 294 14.97 -10.22 -5.77
N GLU A 295 14.17 -10.22 -4.71
CA GLU A 295 14.52 -9.70 -3.40
C GLU A 295 14.03 -10.66 -2.31
N GLY A 296 14.96 -11.11 -1.45
CA GLY A 296 14.68 -12.10 -0.40
C GLY A 296 14.10 -11.52 0.90
N GLY A 297 13.66 -10.26 0.90
CA GLY A 297 13.06 -9.60 2.05
C GLY A 297 13.39 -8.11 2.11
N TYR A 298 12.54 -7.33 2.77
CA TYR A 298 12.57 -5.86 2.86
C TYR A 298 12.00 -5.41 4.21
N SER A 299 12.14 -4.12 4.54
CA SER A 299 11.56 -3.54 5.75
C SER A 299 10.05 -3.38 5.61
N SER A 300 9.29 -3.70 6.66
CA SER A 300 7.84 -3.49 6.73
C SER A 300 7.43 -2.88 8.08
N ASP A 301 6.86 -1.68 8.05
CA ASP A 301 6.25 -1.07 9.23
C ASP A 301 4.78 -1.46 9.40
N LEU A 302 4.17 -2.14 8.42
CA LEU A 302 2.86 -2.79 8.56
C LEU A 302 2.86 -3.81 9.71
N TYR A 303 4.01 -4.43 9.99
CA TYR A 303 4.22 -5.29 11.16
C TYR A 303 3.77 -4.64 12.48
N TYR A 304 4.01 -3.35 12.64
CA TYR A 304 3.63 -2.60 13.84
C TYR A 304 2.18 -2.10 13.82
N ALA A 305 1.53 -2.17 12.67
CA ALA A 305 0.15 -1.75 12.48
C ALA A 305 -0.86 -2.90 12.59
N ASP A 306 -0.50 -4.08 12.09
CA ASP A 306 -1.27 -5.31 12.09
C ASP A 306 -1.05 -6.05 13.43
N ILE A 307 -1.96 -5.86 14.40
CA ILE A 307 -1.78 -6.27 15.81
C ILE A 307 -2.62 -7.49 16.14
N TYR A 308 -3.81 -7.59 15.55
CA TYR A 308 -4.78 -8.63 15.83
C TYR A 308 -4.89 -9.60 14.64
N LYS A 309 -5.20 -10.85 14.94
CA LYS A 309 -5.73 -11.81 13.98
C LYS A 309 -6.89 -12.60 14.57
N ILE A 310 -7.70 -13.18 13.71
CA ILE A 310 -8.85 -13.99 14.10
C ILE A 310 -8.53 -15.47 13.87
N VAL A 311 -8.45 -16.23 14.97
CA VAL A 311 -8.25 -17.68 14.94
C VAL A 311 -9.46 -18.36 15.58
N GLU A 312 -10.18 -19.21 14.84
CA GLU A 312 -11.37 -19.93 15.33
C GLU A 312 -12.41 -19.02 16.04
N SER A 313 -12.56 -17.78 15.57
CA SER A 313 -13.43 -16.72 16.14
C SER A 313 -12.92 -16.08 17.43
N GLU A 314 -11.71 -16.34 17.85
CA GLU A 314 -11.03 -15.63 18.95
C GLU A 314 -10.05 -14.60 18.36
N ILE A 315 -9.97 -13.43 19.01
CA ILE A 315 -9.01 -12.39 18.67
C ILE A 315 -7.72 -12.72 19.42
N VAL A 316 -6.62 -12.82 18.69
CA VAL A 316 -5.30 -13.11 19.25
C VAL A 316 -4.27 -12.11 18.72
N PHE A 317 -3.15 -11.99 19.41
CA PHE A 317 -2.01 -11.19 18.97
C PHE A 317 -1.43 -11.74 17.66
N GLU A 318 -1.21 -10.87 16.66
CA GLU A 318 -0.57 -11.22 15.40
C GLU A 318 0.94 -10.98 15.48
N ASP A 319 1.73 -12.04 15.46
CA ASP A 319 3.18 -11.97 15.61
C ASP A 319 3.98 -12.06 14.30
N TRP A 320 3.30 -12.38 13.18
CA TRP A 320 3.89 -12.59 11.86
C TRP A 320 4.84 -13.81 11.76
N ASP A 321 4.65 -14.79 12.63
CA ASP A 321 5.38 -16.06 12.68
C ASP A 321 4.38 -17.16 13.08
N SER A 322 3.46 -17.46 12.14
CA SER A 322 2.29 -18.30 12.43
C SER A 322 2.60 -19.77 12.69
N ASP A 323 3.77 -20.25 12.27
CA ASP A 323 4.25 -21.61 12.52
C ASP A 323 5.29 -21.69 13.65
N ALA A 324 5.63 -20.54 14.25
CA ALA A 324 6.51 -20.39 15.41
C ALA A 324 7.94 -20.92 15.20
N ASP A 325 8.49 -20.77 14.00
CA ASP A 325 9.84 -21.20 13.68
C ASP A 325 10.90 -20.12 13.89
N GLY A 326 10.47 -18.87 14.15
CA GLY A 326 11.32 -17.70 14.41
C GLY A 326 11.76 -16.97 13.15
N ILE A 327 11.20 -17.31 11.99
CA ILE A 327 11.38 -16.59 10.73
C ILE A 327 10.08 -15.83 10.45
N PHE A 328 10.15 -14.51 10.42
CA PHE A 328 8.95 -13.68 10.36
C PHE A 328 8.54 -13.37 8.93
N ALA A 329 7.23 -13.40 8.68
CA ALA A 329 6.64 -13.02 7.41
C ALA A 329 7.18 -13.84 6.22
N GLU A 330 7.32 -15.13 6.36
CA GLU A 330 7.65 -16.04 5.27
C GLU A 330 6.50 -16.14 4.27
N SER A 331 6.83 -16.17 2.99
CA SER A 331 5.87 -16.43 1.91
C SER A 331 6.01 -17.85 1.36
N GLY A 332 4.92 -18.38 0.78
CA GLY A 332 4.91 -19.67 0.10
C GLY A 332 4.01 -20.73 0.74
N PHE A 333 4.11 -21.99 0.29
CA PHE A 333 3.17 -23.06 0.63
C PHE A 333 3.06 -23.40 2.14
N ARG A 334 4.09 -23.09 2.91
CA ARG A 334 4.13 -23.26 4.37
C ARG A 334 4.53 -21.99 5.08
N GLY A 335 4.42 -20.86 4.38
CA GLY A 335 4.75 -19.58 4.95
C GLY A 335 3.65 -19.07 5.88
N ASP A 336 3.98 -17.98 6.55
CA ASP A 336 3.12 -17.34 7.51
C ASP A 336 1.81 -16.84 6.92
N GLN A 337 0.73 -17.01 7.69
CA GLN A 337 -0.61 -16.54 7.36
C GLN A 337 -0.98 -15.39 8.27
N MET A 338 -1.08 -14.19 7.71
CA MET A 338 -1.49 -12.96 8.37
C MET A 338 -2.75 -12.42 7.71
N ASP A 339 -3.49 -11.57 8.39
CA ASP A 339 -4.61 -10.87 7.77
C ASP A 339 -4.22 -9.53 7.18
N PHE A 340 -3.13 -8.91 7.66
CA PHE A 340 -2.50 -7.68 7.19
C PHE A 340 -3.31 -6.39 7.38
N TYR A 341 -4.50 -6.45 7.96
CA TYR A 341 -5.28 -5.24 8.18
C TYR A 341 -4.63 -4.35 9.25
N PRO A 342 -4.45 -3.05 8.99
CA PRO A 342 -3.99 -2.15 10.04
C PRO A 342 -5.04 -2.01 11.15
N ASP A 343 -4.66 -2.28 12.41
CA ASP A 343 -5.46 -2.04 13.61
C ASP A 343 -5.16 -0.67 14.23
N VAL A 344 -4.02 -0.09 13.88
CA VAL A 344 -3.60 1.27 14.20
C VAL A 344 -2.91 1.90 13.00
N SER A 345 -3.00 3.22 12.89
CA SER A 345 -2.28 3.97 11.86
C SER A 345 -0.83 4.18 12.28
N VAL A 346 0.12 3.54 11.59
CA VAL A 346 1.55 3.64 11.88
C VAL A 346 2.23 4.57 10.89
N GLY A 347 3.11 5.44 11.41
CA GLY A 347 4.05 6.20 10.60
C GLY A 347 5.43 6.22 11.24
N ARG A 348 6.47 6.29 10.42
CA ARG A 348 7.86 6.38 10.88
C ARG A 348 8.46 7.73 10.53
N ILE A 349 9.16 8.35 11.48
CA ILE A 349 10.10 9.43 11.17
C ILE A 349 11.50 8.90 11.48
N PRO A 350 12.29 8.52 10.44
CA PRO A 350 13.56 7.81 10.64
C PRO A 350 14.69 8.75 11.06
N PHE A 351 14.52 9.39 12.22
CA PHE A 351 15.54 10.26 12.81
C PHE A 351 16.86 9.52 13.05
N ARG A 352 17.96 10.20 12.73
CA ARG A 352 19.34 9.73 12.98
C ARG A 352 20.08 10.59 13.99
N SER A 353 19.50 11.76 14.35
CA SER A 353 20.11 12.70 15.29
C SER A 353 19.06 13.62 15.94
N ALA A 354 19.40 14.18 17.09
CA ALA A 354 18.54 15.14 17.78
C ALA A 354 18.28 16.45 16.97
N SER A 355 19.19 16.82 16.07
CA SER A 355 18.98 18.00 15.21
C SER A 355 17.87 17.78 14.21
N GLU A 356 17.73 16.56 13.66
CA GLU A 356 16.63 16.21 12.75
C GLU A 356 15.28 16.23 13.47
N VAL A 357 15.23 15.78 14.73
CA VAL A 357 13.99 15.85 15.54
C VAL A 357 13.47 17.29 15.57
N SER A 358 14.33 18.27 15.86
CA SER A 358 13.89 19.67 15.93
C SER A 358 13.39 20.20 14.60
N VAL A 359 14.01 19.82 13.47
CA VAL A 359 13.57 20.26 12.13
C VAL A 359 12.17 19.74 11.84
N VAL A 360 11.94 18.42 11.98
CA VAL A 360 10.66 17.82 11.59
C VAL A 360 9.54 18.18 12.56
N VAL A 361 9.81 18.24 13.87
CA VAL A 361 8.84 18.70 14.88
C VAL A 361 8.35 20.11 14.56
N ASN A 362 9.26 21.03 14.23
CA ASN A 362 8.85 22.38 13.84
C ASN A 362 8.03 22.39 12.53
N LYS A 363 8.42 21.57 11.54
CA LYS A 363 7.66 21.43 10.28
C LYS A 363 6.21 20.97 10.54
N ILE A 364 6.01 19.96 11.40
CA ILE A 364 4.68 19.44 11.75
C ILE A 364 3.85 20.53 12.44
N ILE A 365 4.39 21.17 13.47
CA ILE A 365 3.71 22.22 14.24
C ILE A 365 3.35 23.42 13.33
N ASP A 366 4.29 23.86 12.50
CA ASP A 366 4.06 24.98 11.58
C ASP A 366 3.04 24.62 10.51
N TYR A 367 3.10 23.41 9.95
CA TYR A 367 2.16 22.94 8.95
C TYR A 367 0.73 22.91 9.51
N GLU A 368 0.50 22.22 10.64
CA GLU A 368 -0.84 22.10 11.21
C GLU A 368 -1.42 23.46 11.61
N ASN A 369 -0.60 24.40 12.05
CA ASN A 369 -1.06 25.75 12.43
C ASN A 369 -1.24 26.72 11.27
N THR A 370 -0.61 26.49 10.11
CA THR A 370 -0.52 27.50 9.04
C THR A 370 -0.97 27.01 7.67
N ALA A 371 -1.28 25.73 7.49
CA ALA A 371 -1.78 25.24 6.22
C ALA A 371 -3.14 25.85 5.90
N ASP A 372 -3.35 26.20 4.65
CA ASP A 372 -4.60 26.76 4.16
C ASP A 372 -4.84 26.37 2.69
N ASP A 373 -6.09 26.50 2.24
CA ASP A 373 -6.53 26.11 0.90
C ASP A 373 -5.83 26.87 -0.24
N SER A 374 -5.19 28.00 0.03
CA SER A 374 -4.55 28.81 -1.03
C SER A 374 -3.40 28.11 -1.73
N TRP A 375 -2.73 27.18 -1.03
CA TRP A 375 -1.68 26.34 -1.57
C TRP A 375 -1.95 24.83 -1.40
N PHE A 376 -2.68 24.45 -0.34
CA PHE A 376 -2.97 23.03 -0.08
C PHE A 376 -3.83 22.39 -1.19
N LYS A 377 -4.81 23.15 -1.75
CA LYS A 377 -5.66 22.69 -2.86
C LYS A 377 -4.95 22.67 -4.22
N LYS A 378 -3.62 22.78 -4.25
CA LYS A 378 -2.79 22.52 -5.42
C LYS A 378 -2.15 21.14 -5.31
N ALA A 379 -2.05 20.43 -6.43
CA ALA A 379 -1.35 19.15 -6.50
C ALA A 379 -0.53 19.05 -7.80
N PHE A 380 0.50 18.21 -7.78
CA PHE A 380 1.27 17.84 -8.97
C PHE A 380 1.23 16.34 -9.18
N VAL A 381 1.12 15.93 -10.44
CA VAL A 381 1.34 14.54 -10.85
C VAL A 381 2.48 14.51 -11.85
N ILE A 382 3.46 13.62 -11.62
CA ILE A 382 4.71 13.56 -12.37
C ILE A 382 4.90 12.13 -12.86
N ALA A 383 4.89 11.93 -14.20
CA ALA A 383 4.83 10.61 -14.80
C ALA A 383 5.29 10.60 -16.26
N GLY A 384 5.52 9.40 -16.79
CA GLY A 384 5.84 9.13 -18.17
C GLY A 384 5.44 7.71 -18.57
N ASP A 385 6.10 7.18 -19.59
CA ASP A 385 5.96 5.82 -20.05
C ASP A 385 6.88 4.89 -19.23
N THR A 386 6.29 4.05 -18.39
CA THR A 386 7.07 3.23 -17.44
C THR A 386 7.65 1.99 -18.12
N SER A 387 7.01 1.51 -19.20
CA SER A 387 7.41 0.30 -19.92
C SER A 387 7.51 0.55 -21.44
N PRO A 388 8.34 1.51 -21.90
CA PRO A 388 8.45 1.82 -23.32
C PRO A 388 9.05 0.67 -24.13
N PRO A 389 8.91 0.65 -25.49
CA PRO A 389 9.44 -0.40 -26.35
C PRO A 389 10.91 -0.72 -26.14
N SER A 390 11.72 0.26 -25.79
CA SER A 390 13.15 0.08 -25.48
C SER A 390 13.40 -0.80 -24.25
N ARG A 391 12.42 -0.89 -23.33
CA ARG A 391 12.52 -1.69 -22.11
C ARG A 391 11.58 -2.90 -22.09
N ALA A 392 10.46 -2.81 -22.79
CA ALA A 392 9.43 -3.83 -22.82
C ALA A 392 9.04 -4.15 -24.28
N PRO A 393 9.83 -4.96 -25.00
CA PRO A 393 9.46 -5.37 -26.34
C PRO A 393 8.07 -6.01 -26.36
N GLY A 394 7.21 -5.53 -27.28
CA GLY A 394 5.83 -5.99 -27.38
C GLY A 394 4.82 -5.21 -26.54
N CYS A 395 5.21 -4.16 -25.80
CA CYS A 395 4.29 -3.26 -25.12
C CYS A 395 3.37 -2.53 -26.11
N GLN A 396 2.20 -2.13 -25.62
CA GLN A 396 1.20 -1.43 -26.41
C GLN A 396 1.60 0.04 -26.61
N GLN A 397 1.86 0.43 -27.86
CA GLN A 397 2.18 1.83 -28.20
C GLN A 397 1.02 2.78 -27.90
N GLY A 398 1.34 3.97 -27.37
CA GLY A 398 0.37 4.99 -27.01
C GLY A 398 -0.31 4.75 -25.65
N VAL A 399 0.17 3.79 -24.87
CA VAL A 399 -0.21 3.58 -23.47
C VAL A 399 1.00 3.91 -22.61
N TYR A 400 0.86 4.88 -21.73
CA TYR A 400 1.91 5.37 -20.83
C TYR A 400 1.50 5.08 -19.39
N GLU A 401 2.02 4.01 -18.80
CA GLU A 401 1.49 3.43 -17.55
C GLU A 401 1.55 4.44 -16.39
N GLY A 402 2.66 5.18 -16.24
CA GLY A 402 2.77 6.18 -15.18
C GLY A 402 1.74 7.29 -15.33
N GLU A 403 1.48 7.75 -16.55
CA GLU A 403 0.47 8.78 -16.82
C GLU A 403 -0.94 8.23 -16.60
N ARG A 404 -1.22 6.97 -16.96
CA ARG A 404 -2.52 6.33 -16.68
C ARG A 404 -2.78 6.20 -15.18
N SER A 405 -1.81 5.72 -14.41
CA SER A 405 -1.94 5.61 -12.95
C SER A 405 -2.17 6.97 -12.31
N THR A 406 -1.39 7.99 -12.70
CA THR A 406 -1.57 9.34 -12.16
C THR A 406 -2.82 10.04 -12.68
N ALA A 407 -3.40 9.62 -13.83
CA ALA A 407 -4.70 10.14 -14.29
C ALA A 407 -5.83 9.81 -13.32
N VAL A 408 -5.80 8.63 -12.68
CA VAL A 408 -6.75 8.30 -11.60
C VAL A 408 -6.65 9.31 -10.45
N THR A 409 -5.42 9.63 -10.03
CA THR A 409 -5.19 10.65 -8.98
C THR A 409 -5.69 12.04 -9.41
N VAL A 410 -5.49 12.39 -10.68
CA VAL A 410 -6.00 13.68 -11.22
C VAL A 410 -7.52 13.75 -11.07
N ASP A 411 -8.23 12.72 -11.55
CA ASP A 411 -9.69 12.69 -11.51
C ASP A 411 -10.22 12.75 -10.06
N LEU A 412 -9.61 11.99 -9.14
CA LEU A 412 -9.94 12.01 -7.71
C LEU A 412 -9.78 13.41 -7.11
N LEU A 413 -8.65 14.05 -7.33
CA LEU A 413 -8.36 15.35 -6.73
C LEU A 413 -9.12 16.49 -7.38
N GLU A 414 -9.22 16.55 -8.73
CA GLU A 414 -9.97 17.60 -9.45
C GLU A 414 -11.47 17.56 -9.07
N ASN A 415 -12.07 16.37 -8.94
CA ASN A 415 -13.45 16.21 -8.48
C ASN A 415 -13.68 16.70 -7.04
N ASN A 416 -12.60 16.81 -6.24
CA ASN A 416 -12.61 17.31 -4.86
C ASN A 416 -12.00 18.71 -4.71
N GLY A 417 -11.97 19.47 -5.81
CA GLY A 417 -11.67 20.91 -5.83
C GLY A 417 -10.18 21.26 -5.80
N PHE A 418 -9.30 20.30 -6.07
CA PHE A 418 -7.88 20.58 -6.26
C PHE A 418 -7.59 21.11 -7.67
N ASN A 419 -6.56 21.97 -7.77
CA ASN A 419 -5.94 22.32 -9.04
C ASN A 419 -4.74 21.40 -9.27
N VAL A 420 -4.83 20.48 -10.24
CA VAL A 420 -3.80 19.48 -10.49
C VAL A 420 -2.97 19.85 -11.71
N GLU A 421 -1.67 20.07 -11.52
CA GLU A 421 -0.72 20.29 -12.61
C GLU A 421 -0.03 18.98 -13.01
N LYS A 422 0.00 18.74 -14.33
CA LYS A 422 0.50 17.51 -14.94
C LYS A 422 1.90 17.73 -15.51
N LEU A 423 2.92 17.21 -14.85
CA LEU A 423 4.27 17.10 -15.38
C LEU A 423 4.41 15.74 -16.09
N TRP A 424 3.66 15.54 -17.16
CA TRP A 424 3.69 14.33 -17.95
C TRP A 424 4.66 14.46 -19.12
N LEU A 425 5.44 13.43 -19.38
CA LEU A 425 6.39 13.40 -20.50
C LEU A 425 5.72 13.43 -21.88
N SER A 426 4.43 13.02 -21.97
CA SER A 426 3.63 13.16 -23.19
C SER A 426 3.24 14.61 -23.50
N ILE A 427 3.32 15.51 -22.52
CA ILE A 427 3.03 16.94 -22.70
C ILE A 427 4.34 17.68 -23.01
N PRO A 428 4.52 18.20 -24.24
CA PRO A 428 5.78 18.83 -24.63
C PRO A 428 6.21 19.96 -23.70
N GLY A 429 7.37 19.83 -23.07
CA GLY A 429 7.97 20.84 -22.21
C GLY A 429 7.44 20.88 -20.77
N ALA A 430 6.48 20.04 -20.40
CA ALA A 430 5.96 19.99 -19.02
C ALA A 430 6.99 19.40 -18.05
N TRP A 431 7.71 18.37 -18.46
CA TRP A 431 8.81 17.77 -17.71
C TRP A 431 9.97 17.43 -18.64
N THR A 432 11.14 18.02 -18.38
CA THR A 432 12.36 17.86 -19.18
C THR A 432 13.56 17.39 -18.36
N GLY A 433 13.44 17.39 -17.04
CA GLY A 433 14.48 16.98 -16.11
C GLY A 433 14.23 17.43 -14.67
N SER A 434 15.21 17.19 -13.80
CA SER A 434 15.10 17.46 -12.36
C SER A 434 14.72 18.92 -12.02
N GLN A 435 15.09 19.89 -12.87
CA GLN A 435 14.80 21.30 -12.58
C GLN A 435 13.29 21.59 -12.56
N ASP A 436 12.50 20.91 -13.40
CA ASP A 436 11.05 21.11 -13.44
C ASP A 436 10.42 20.54 -12.16
N VAL A 437 10.90 19.41 -11.66
CA VAL A 437 10.49 18.83 -10.38
C VAL A 437 10.89 19.72 -9.21
N ILE A 438 12.12 20.26 -9.20
CA ILE A 438 12.56 21.21 -8.17
C ILE A 438 11.65 22.43 -8.14
N ASN A 439 11.28 22.97 -9.30
CA ASN A 439 10.38 24.10 -9.39
C ASN A 439 8.99 23.76 -8.84
N ALA A 440 8.41 22.62 -9.25
CA ALA A 440 7.10 22.15 -8.80
C ALA A 440 7.04 21.96 -7.28
N VAL A 441 8.00 21.24 -6.70
CA VAL A 441 8.08 21.06 -5.23
C VAL A 441 8.26 22.42 -4.54
N SER A 442 9.16 23.29 -5.06
CA SER A 442 9.47 24.60 -4.45
C SER A 442 8.31 25.60 -4.52
N GLU A 443 7.36 25.42 -5.41
CA GLU A 443 6.14 26.21 -5.46
C GLU A 443 5.23 25.97 -4.24
N GLY A 444 5.27 24.73 -3.71
CA GLY A 444 4.42 24.26 -2.64
C GLY A 444 3.06 23.77 -3.13
N SER A 445 2.57 22.71 -2.50
CA SER A 445 1.29 22.06 -2.83
C SER A 445 0.82 21.18 -1.67
N GLY A 446 -0.43 20.72 -1.70
CA GLY A 446 -0.92 19.73 -0.74
C GLY A 446 -0.40 18.34 -1.05
N PHE A 447 -0.38 17.96 -2.34
CA PHE A 447 -0.03 16.62 -2.76
C PHE A 447 0.91 16.59 -3.97
N ILE A 448 1.77 15.58 -4.02
CA ILE A 448 2.57 15.22 -5.20
C ILE A 448 2.51 13.70 -5.40
N HIS A 449 2.20 13.25 -6.62
CA HIS A 449 2.23 11.83 -6.98
C HIS A 449 3.26 11.61 -8.09
N PHE A 450 4.29 10.81 -7.79
CA PHE A 450 5.29 10.32 -8.74
C PHE A 450 4.96 8.89 -9.16
N ALA A 451 4.85 8.59 -10.45
CA ALA A 451 4.69 7.24 -10.98
C ALA A 451 5.76 6.92 -12.03
N GLY A 452 6.66 6.00 -11.72
CA GLY A 452 7.81 5.66 -12.56
C GLY A 452 8.79 4.71 -11.90
N HIS A 453 10.07 4.88 -12.18
CA HIS A 453 11.15 4.03 -11.70
C HIS A 453 11.96 4.71 -10.59
N GLY A 454 12.39 3.92 -9.59
CA GLY A 454 13.17 4.43 -8.47
C GLY A 454 14.28 3.51 -7.99
N ASN A 455 15.13 4.10 -7.16
CA ASN A 455 16.07 3.44 -6.25
C ASN A 455 16.25 4.35 -5.02
N PRO A 456 17.01 3.97 -3.98
CA PRO A 456 17.15 4.81 -2.80
C PRO A 456 17.64 6.24 -3.07
N ALA A 457 18.38 6.45 -4.16
CA ALA A 457 19.06 7.72 -4.44
C ALA A 457 18.35 8.61 -5.48
N SER A 458 17.41 8.06 -6.25
CA SER A 458 16.84 8.79 -7.40
C SER A 458 15.50 8.21 -7.86
N TRP A 459 14.80 9.00 -8.67
CA TRP A 459 13.58 8.61 -9.34
C TRP A 459 13.47 9.30 -10.71
N GLY A 460 12.81 8.67 -11.66
CA GLY A 460 12.56 9.22 -13.00
C GLY A 460 11.71 8.29 -13.85
N ASN A 461 11.55 8.63 -15.14
CA ASN A 461 10.77 7.83 -16.06
C ASN A 461 11.26 7.98 -17.51
N HIS A 462 10.62 7.30 -18.47
CA HIS A 462 10.94 7.33 -19.89
C HIS A 462 9.95 8.21 -20.67
N PRO A 463 10.41 8.81 -21.79
CA PRO A 463 9.52 9.45 -22.74
C PRO A 463 8.53 8.45 -23.37
N PRO A 464 7.37 8.96 -23.86
CA PRO A 464 6.40 8.14 -24.58
C PRO A 464 7.01 7.35 -25.74
N ASP A 465 6.70 6.03 -25.80
CA ASP A 465 7.10 5.12 -26.88
C ASP A 465 8.61 5.14 -27.15
N ASP A 466 9.44 5.37 -26.13
CA ASP A 466 10.89 5.50 -26.28
C ASP A 466 11.55 4.22 -26.83
N GLU A 467 12.29 4.35 -27.95
CA GLU A 467 13.05 3.28 -28.57
C GLU A 467 14.57 3.38 -28.26
N ASP A 468 15.02 4.48 -27.67
CA ASP A 468 16.45 4.85 -27.56
C ASP A 468 17.02 4.70 -26.12
N HIS A 469 16.27 4.10 -25.19
CA HIS A 469 16.65 3.97 -23.76
C HIS A 469 16.87 5.31 -23.06
N VAL A 470 16.13 6.34 -23.44
CA VAL A 470 16.17 7.66 -22.81
C VAL A 470 15.52 7.57 -21.42
N PHE A 471 16.18 8.11 -20.41
CA PHE A 471 15.64 8.21 -19.06
C PHE A 471 15.66 9.67 -18.60
N ILE A 472 14.49 10.20 -18.26
CA ILE A 472 14.32 11.55 -17.77
C ILE A 472 14.36 11.54 -16.24
N GLN A 473 15.37 12.19 -15.70
CA GLN A 473 15.56 12.28 -14.24
C GLN A 473 14.52 13.19 -13.60
N GLY A 474 13.78 12.66 -12.64
CA GLY A 474 12.85 13.44 -11.82
C GLY A 474 13.54 14.09 -10.63
N PHE A 475 14.17 13.31 -9.77
CA PHE A 475 15.00 13.82 -8.68
C PHE A 475 16.20 12.91 -8.38
N GLN A 476 17.17 13.46 -7.68
CA GLN A 476 18.33 12.76 -7.14
C GLN A 476 18.64 13.33 -5.75
N LEU A 477 19.38 12.58 -4.92
CA LEU A 477 19.77 13.04 -3.57
C LEU A 477 20.47 14.41 -3.57
N ARG A 478 21.25 14.73 -4.61
CA ARG A 478 21.91 16.04 -4.77
C ARG A 478 20.92 17.20 -5.00
N ASP A 479 19.65 16.93 -5.28
CA ASP A 479 18.63 17.93 -5.53
C ASP A 479 17.86 18.31 -4.25
N MET A 480 17.96 17.48 -3.19
CA MET A 480 17.18 17.67 -1.96
C MET A 480 17.36 19.05 -1.33
N SER A 481 18.59 19.55 -1.20
CA SER A 481 18.86 20.89 -0.67
C SER A 481 18.47 22.07 -1.58
N LYS A 482 17.86 21.80 -2.74
CA LYS A 482 17.39 22.84 -3.66
C LYS A 482 15.89 23.14 -3.50
N TYR A 483 15.17 22.30 -2.77
CA TYR A 483 13.76 22.55 -2.49
C TYR A 483 13.61 23.69 -1.50
N SER A 484 12.73 24.63 -1.82
CA SER A 484 12.57 25.88 -1.07
C SER A 484 11.11 26.31 -0.90
N ASN A 485 10.23 25.32 -0.68
CA ASN A 485 8.80 25.53 -0.48
C ASN A 485 8.42 26.07 0.92
N GLY A 486 9.39 26.20 1.83
CA GLY A 486 9.13 26.69 3.19
C GLY A 486 8.10 25.81 3.92
N ASN A 487 7.03 26.41 4.44
CA ASN A 487 5.97 25.70 5.15
C ASN A 487 4.86 25.14 4.25
N LYS A 488 4.94 25.32 2.91
CA LYS A 488 3.99 24.76 1.95
C LYS A 488 4.41 23.33 1.56
N LEU A 489 4.34 22.43 2.52
CA LEU A 489 4.94 21.10 2.45
C LEU A 489 3.93 20.08 1.92
N PRO A 490 4.19 19.45 0.76
CA PRO A 490 3.31 18.39 0.24
C PRO A 490 3.43 17.09 1.03
N VAL A 491 2.38 16.29 0.98
CA VAL A 491 2.50 14.85 1.10
C VAL A 491 2.89 14.29 -0.26
N ILE A 492 3.93 13.45 -0.29
CA ILE A 492 4.48 12.88 -1.53
C ILE A 492 4.23 11.37 -1.56
N VAL A 493 3.57 10.88 -2.62
CA VAL A 493 3.46 9.46 -2.91
C VAL A 493 4.41 9.12 -4.05
N ILE A 494 5.33 8.16 -3.85
CA ILE A 494 6.36 7.80 -4.83
C ILE A 494 6.16 6.36 -5.28
N GLY A 495 5.62 6.18 -6.48
CA GLY A 495 5.57 4.91 -7.19
C GLY A 495 6.91 4.63 -7.89
N GLY A 496 7.74 3.81 -7.26
CA GLY A 496 9.06 3.39 -7.73
C GLY A 496 9.66 2.40 -6.73
N CYS A 497 10.77 1.75 -7.10
CA CYS A 497 11.46 0.82 -6.22
C CYS A 497 12.31 1.56 -5.17
N HIS A 498 12.38 1.04 -3.96
CA HIS A 498 13.35 1.39 -2.90
C HIS A 498 13.44 2.88 -2.50
N ASN A 499 12.58 3.76 -2.97
CA ASN A 499 12.64 5.18 -2.62
C ASN A 499 12.42 5.42 -1.12
N GLY A 500 11.66 4.53 -0.44
CA GLY A 500 11.42 4.52 1.01
C GLY A 500 12.26 3.51 1.78
N GLN A 501 13.36 3.03 1.25
CA GLN A 501 14.23 2.06 1.90
C GLN A 501 15.05 2.71 3.04
N PHE A 502 14.40 2.98 4.17
CA PHE A 502 14.95 3.75 5.29
C PHE A 502 16.11 3.07 6.04
N ASN A 503 16.43 1.81 5.71
CA ASN A 503 17.56 1.07 6.30
C ASN A 503 18.89 1.29 5.57
N VAL A 504 18.91 2.04 4.45
CA VAL A 504 20.17 2.34 3.73
C VAL A 504 21.12 3.18 4.57
N THR A 505 22.43 2.88 4.45
CA THR A 505 23.49 3.60 5.16
C THR A 505 24.83 3.40 4.45
N MET A 506 25.75 4.35 4.58
CA MET A 506 27.11 4.22 4.05
C MET A 506 27.85 2.99 4.60
N SER A 507 27.47 2.49 5.77
CA SER A 507 28.05 1.28 6.35
C SER A 507 27.74 0.02 5.53
N ASN A 508 26.67 0.01 4.72
CA ASN A 508 26.30 -1.13 3.88
C ASN A 508 27.40 -1.47 2.85
N ILE A 509 28.26 -0.50 2.45
CA ILE A 509 29.44 -0.78 1.61
C ILE A 509 30.31 -1.88 2.23
N VAL A 510 30.51 -1.84 3.54
CA VAL A 510 31.37 -2.81 4.23
C VAL A 510 30.72 -4.20 4.26
N THR A 511 29.44 -4.26 4.57
CA THR A 511 28.66 -5.52 4.61
C THR A 511 28.62 -6.17 3.23
N ASP A 512 28.28 -5.40 2.21
CA ASP A 512 28.16 -5.91 0.83
C ASP A 512 29.50 -6.39 0.28
N ILE A 513 30.60 -5.67 0.59
CA ILE A 513 31.94 -6.13 0.18
C ILE A 513 32.33 -7.41 0.92
N LEU A 514 31.96 -7.56 2.19
CA LEU A 514 32.25 -8.79 2.94
C LEU A 514 31.42 -9.97 2.42
N GLU A 515 30.18 -9.75 2.03
CA GLU A 515 29.26 -10.77 1.54
C GLU A 515 29.54 -11.16 0.09
N TYR A 516 29.64 -10.19 -0.81
CA TYR A 516 29.75 -10.42 -2.27
C TYR A 516 31.18 -10.30 -2.81
N GLY A 517 32.12 -9.85 -1.99
CA GLY A 517 33.49 -9.52 -2.38
C GLY A 517 33.56 -8.27 -3.26
N ILE A 518 34.77 -7.72 -3.44
CA ILE A 518 35.00 -6.50 -4.25
C ILE A 518 34.48 -6.70 -5.70
N LYS A 519 34.62 -7.91 -6.27
CA LYS A 519 34.16 -8.19 -7.63
C LYS A 519 32.63 -8.17 -7.71
N GLY A 520 31.92 -8.82 -6.79
CA GLY A 520 30.46 -8.84 -6.76
C GLY A 520 29.86 -7.48 -6.40
N TYR A 521 30.60 -6.67 -5.65
CA TYR A 521 30.15 -5.32 -5.33
C TYR A 521 30.26 -4.36 -6.52
N PHE A 522 31.42 -4.30 -7.23
CA PHE A 522 31.65 -3.29 -8.25
C PHE A 522 31.53 -3.76 -9.72
N PHE A 523 31.87 -5.02 -10.04
CA PHE A 523 32.21 -5.40 -11.42
C PHE A 523 31.52 -6.65 -11.97
N GLY A 524 30.87 -7.44 -11.13
CA GLY A 524 30.21 -8.68 -11.52
C GLY A 524 28.90 -8.90 -10.79
N PRO A 525 28.04 -9.83 -11.23
CA PRO A 525 26.82 -10.11 -10.49
C PRO A 525 27.08 -10.38 -9.00
N PRO A 526 26.28 -9.77 -8.07
CA PRO A 526 25.07 -8.96 -8.31
C PRO A 526 25.30 -7.46 -8.57
N MET A 527 26.53 -6.95 -8.62
CA MET A 527 26.85 -5.51 -8.81
C MET A 527 26.15 -4.59 -7.81
N ARG A 528 26.22 -4.94 -6.53
CA ARG A 528 25.50 -4.24 -5.42
C ARG A 528 25.67 -2.73 -5.37
N PHE A 529 26.81 -2.21 -5.88
CA PHE A 529 27.05 -0.76 -5.97
C PHE A 529 25.93 -0.01 -6.68
N TYR A 530 25.32 -0.61 -7.72
CA TYR A 530 24.26 0.02 -8.51
C TYR A 530 22.91 0.04 -7.80
N TYR A 531 22.69 -0.78 -6.77
CA TYR A 531 21.44 -0.76 -5.98
C TYR A 531 21.31 0.46 -5.07
N MET A 532 22.38 1.26 -4.94
CA MET A 532 22.39 2.51 -4.16
C MET A 532 22.09 2.36 -2.67
N GLU A 533 22.11 1.16 -2.10
CA GLU A 533 21.86 0.91 -0.67
C GLU A 533 22.95 1.48 0.27
N TRP A 534 24.03 1.95 -0.33
CA TRP A 534 25.17 2.61 0.34
C TRP A 534 25.00 4.13 0.51
N VAL A 535 23.93 4.72 -0.01
CA VAL A 535 23.70 6.16 0.15
C VAL A 535 23.48 6.51 1.62
N PRO A 536 23.77 7.75 2.03
CA PRO A 536 23.67 8.14 3.44
C PRO A 536 22.22 8.09 3.96
N ARG A 537 21.23 8.22 3.07
CA ARG A 537 19.79 8.18 3.35
C ARG A 537 19.01 7.99 2.06
N ASP A 538 17.88 7.31 2.13
CA ASP A 538 16.92 7.19 1.03
C ASP A 538 16.23 8.53 0.73
N SER A 539 15.74 8.67 -0.49
CA SER A 539 15.15 9.92 -0.98
C SER A 539 13.87 10.31 -0.24
N ALA A 540 12.99 9.36 0.09
CA ALA A 540 11.75 9.64 0.82
C ALA A 540 12.01 10.21 2.22
N SER A 541 12.91 9.59 2.98
CA SER A 541 13.36 10.13 4.27
C SER A 541 14.03 11.49 4.13
N TRP A 542 14.78 11.72 3.03
CA TRP A 542 15.46 13.00 2.84
C TRP A 542 14.48 14.14 2.58
N PHE A 543 13.44 13.92 1.75
CA PHE A 543 12.38 14.91 1.57
C PHE A 543 11.77 15.37 2.90
N LEU A 544 11.56 14.43 3.82
CA LEU A 544 11.00 14.73 5.14
C LEU A 544 11.97 15.51 6.03
N MET A 545 13.30 15.20 5.98
CA MET A 545 14.32 15.79 6.86
C MET A 545 14.86 17.12 6.36
N GLU A 546 14.55 17.56 5.12
CA GLU A 546 15.09 18.79 4.56
C GLU A 546 14.61 20.01 5.34
N ASP A 547 15.56 20.84 5.79
CA ASP A 547 15.26 22.10 6.49
C ASP A 547 14.90 23.21 5.48
N GLY A 548 13.80 23.90 5.72
CA GLY A 548 13.29 24.99 4.86
C GLY A 548 12.57 24.52 3.60
N GLY A 549 12.23 23.23 3.46
CA GLY A 549 11.47 22.71 2.33
C GLY A 549 11.23 21.20 2.39
N GLY A 550 11.00 20.59 1.22
CA GLY A 550 10.77 19.17 1.08
C GLY A 550 9.30 18.76 1.27
N SER A 551 9.04 17.71 2.08
CA SER A 551 7.70 17.18 2.35
C SER A 551 7.32 17.26 3.83
N ILE A 552 6.04 17.06 4.12
CA ILE A 552 5.53 16.86 5.50
C ILE A 552 5.32 15.36 5.80
N GLY A 553 5.12 14.56 4.76
CA GLY A 553 5.05 13.11 4.81
C GLY A 553 5.38 12.54 3.43
N THR A 554 5.92 11.32 3.41
CA THR A 554 6.27 10.63 2.16
C THR A 554 5.85 9.17 2.25
N ILE A 555 5.16 8.67 1.24
CA ILE A 555 4.77 7.29 1.10
C ILE A 555 5.56 6.70 -0.06
N ALA A 556 6.28 5.60 0.16
CA ALA A 556 7.13 4.99 -0.85
C ALA A 556 7.41 3.52 -0.53
N ASN A 557 7.95 2.77 -1.50
CA ASN A 557 8.31 1.38 -1.29
C ASN A 557 9.66 1.25 -0.57
N ALA A 558 9.69 0.45 0.50
CA ALA A 558 10.91 0.08 1.22
C ALA A 558 11.70 -1.04 0.53
N GLY A 559 11.07 -1.76 -0.40
CA GLY A 559 11.66 -2.76 -1.27
C GLY A 559 11.36 -2.49 -2.74
N LEU A 560 11.43 -3.52 -3.59
CA LEU A 560 10.98 -3.44 -4.97
C LEU A 560 9.49 -3.12 -5.04
N GLY A 561 9.12 -2.04 -5.72
CA GLY A 561 7.76 -1.76 -6.14
C GLY A 561 7.46 -2.44 -7.47
N TYR A 562 6.22 -2.87 -7.64
CA TYR A 562 5.78 -3.57 -8.86
C TYR A 562 4.60 -2.85 -9.52
N GLY A 563 4.45 -3.08 -10.82
CA GLY A 563 3.31 -2.63 -11.61
C GLY A 563 2.97 -3.62 -12.71
N TYR A 564 1.72 -3.56 -13.17
CA TYR A 564 1.34 -4.18 -14.44
C TYR A 564 1.65 -3.22 -15.58
N ARG A 565 1.74 -3.77 -16.79
CA ARG A 565 2.02 -3.01 -18.02
C ARG A 565 0.76 -2.70 -18.77
N ASP A 566 0.93 -1.81 -19.74
CA ASP A 566 -0.09 -1.45 -20.70
C ASP A 566 -1.38 -0.98 -20.01
N GLU A 567 -2.51 -1.41 -20.52
CA GLU A 567 -3.82 -1.05 -19.98
C GLU A 567 -4.12 -1.60 -18.58
N TYR A 568 -3.34 -2.59 -18.12
CA TYR A 568 -3.55 -3.25 -16.82
C TYR A 568 -2.88 -2.55 -15.64
N VAL A 569 -2.17 -1.46 -15.85
CA VAL A 569 -1.43 -0.73 -14.80
C VAL A 569 -2.30 -0.35 -13.61
N THR A 570 -3.59 -0.09 -13.82
CA THR A 570 -4.54 0.31 -12.77
C THR A 570 -5.30 -0.85 -12.14
N GLU A 571 -5.04 -2.10 -12.54
CA GLU A 571 -5.79 -3.27 -12.06
C GLU A 571 -5.20 -3.89 -10.80
N GLY A 572 -4.01 -3.46 -10.36
CA GLY A 572 -3.36 -3.94 -9.14
C GLY A 572 -2.03 -3.26 -8.87
N LEU A 573 -1.34 -3.70 -7.84
CA LEU A 573 0.02 -3.31 -7.47
C LEU A 573 0.18 -1.79 -7.25
N GLY A 574 1.37 -1.24 -7.51
CA GLY A 574 1.65 0.19 -7.31
C GLY A 574 0.74 1.12 -8.11
N GLY A 575 0.33 0.71 -9.33
CA GLY A 575 -0.59 1.50 -10.15
C GLY A 575 -2.00 1.63 -9.58
N TRP A 576 -2.40 0.70 -8.70
CA TRP A 576 -3.67 0.69 -8.00
C TRP A 576 -3.58 1.33 -6.61
N ILE A 577 -2.60 0.92 -5.76
CA ILE A 577 -2.53 1.36 -4.36
C ILE A 577 -2.15 2.84 -4.21
N ASN A 578 -1.23 3.35 -5.05
CA ASN A 578 -0.80 4.74 -4.95
C ASN A 578 -1.95 5.75 -5.12
N PRO A 579 -2.86 5.63 -6.10
CA PRO A 579 -4.05 6.46 -6.19
C PRO A 579 -5.02 6.31 -5.01
N ARG A 580 -5.05 5.16 -4.32
CA ARG A 580 -5.99 4.91 -3.21
C ARG A 580 -5.71 5.75 -1.97
N PHE A 581 -4.47 6.18 -1.76
CA PHE A 581 -4.18 7.19 -0.73
C PHE A 581 -5.00 8.47 -0.94
N PHE A 582 -5.06 8.95 -2.19
CA PHE A 582 -5.82 10.15 -2.53
C PHE A 582 -7.33 9.90 -2.51
N ASP A 583 -7.79 8.70 -2.86
CA ASP A 583 -9.19 8.30 -2.76
C ASP A 583 -9.66 8.26 -1.29
N ALA A 584 -8.86 7.68 -0.41
CA ALA A 584 -9.14 7.65 1.03
C ALA A 584 -9.33 9.06 1.60
N TYR A 585 -8.46 10.00 1.24
CA TYR A 585 -8.60 11.40 1.62
C TYR A 585 -9.81 12.07 0.96
N ALA A 586 -9.93 11.97 -0.37
CA ALA A 586 -10.87 12.77 -1.15
C ALA A 586 -12.33 12.28 -1.03
N ASN A 587 -12.54 10.96 -1.00
CA ASN A 587 -13.87 10.37 -1.09
C ASN A 587 -14.32 9.61 0.18
N GLN A 588 -13.36 9.16 1.02
CA GLN A 588 -13.65 8.34 2.19
C GLN A 588 -13.49 9.10 3.52
N SER A 589 -13.30 10.43 3.45
CA SER A 589 -13.23 11.32 4.62
C SER A 589 -12.12 10.96 5.61
N LYS A 590 -11.00 10.38 5.15
CA LYS A 590 -9.84 10.12 5.98
C LYS A 590 -9.00 11.41 6.07
N GLU A 591 -9.08 12.10 7.20
CA GLU A 591 -8.54 13.44 7.35
C GLU A 591 -7.07 13.48 7.76
N THR A 592 -6.52 12.36 8.27
CA THR A 592 -5.11 12.31 8.68
C THR A 592 -4.26 11.51 7.69
N LEU A 593 -2.95 11.77 7.74
CA LEU A 593 -1.96 11.11 6.90
C LEU A 593 -1.96 9.59 7.12
N GLY A 594 -2.04 9.15 8.38
CA GLY A 594 -2.03 7.73 8.74
C GLY A 594 -3.34 7.01 8.39
N GLU A 595 -4.50 7.66 8.63
CA GLU A 595 -5.79 7.08 8.23
C GLU A 595 -5.89 6.86 6.73
N SER A 596 -5.45 7.85 5.91
CA SER A 596 -5.45 7.71 4.45
C SER A 596 -4.53 6.60 3.97
N HIS A 597 -3.36 6.41 4.61
CA HIS A 597 -2.43 5.32 4.32
C HIS A 597 -3.00 3.95 4.72
N ALA A 598 -3.50 3.81 5.94
CA ALA A 598 -4.08 2.57 6.45
C ALA A 598 -5.33 2.15 5.65
N GLN A 599 -6.19 3.11 5.27
CA GLN A 599 -7.36 2.85 4.45
C GLN A 599 -6.99 2.33 3.05
N ALA A 600 -5.97 2.88 2.42
CA ALA A 600 -5.51 2.39 1.11
C ALA A 600 -5.01 0.94 1.17
N ILE A 601 -4.34 0.54 2.26
CA ILE A 601 -3.94 -0.85 2.51
C ILE A 601 -5.18 -1.73 2.73
N THR A 602 -6.13 -1.29 3.56
CA THR A 602 -7.39 -1.98 3.82
C THR A 602 -8.19 -2.21 2.53
N ASP A 603 -8.28 -1.18 1.68
CA ASP A 603 -8.94 -1.28 0.39
C ASP A 603 -8.24 -2.29 -0.54
N TYR A 604 -6.90 -2.31 -0.55
CA TYR A 604 -6.13 -3.29 -1.32
C TYR A 604 -6.45 -4.73 -0.89
N ILE A 605 -6.44 -4.99 0.41
CA ILE A 605 -6.76 -6.31 0.97
C ILE A 605 -8.18 -6.72 0.63
N ASN A 606 -9.14 -5.80 0.74
CA ASN A 606 -10.53 -6.05 0.45
C ASN A 606 -10.79 -6.31 -1.03
N ILE A 607 -10.27 -5.46 -1.93
CA ILE A 607 -10.62 -5.48 -3.36
C ILE A 607 -9.72 -6.44 -4.14
N ILE A 608 -8.40 -6.33 -4.01
CA ILE A 608 -7.46 -7.22 -4.71
C ILE A 608 -7.40 -8.58 -4.02
N GLY A 609 -7.06 -8.63 -2.71
CA GLY A 609 -7.28 -9.79 -1.84
C GLY A 609 -6.32 -10.97 -1.98
N SER A 610 -5.37 -10.96 -2.91
CA SER A 610 -4.44 -12.08 -3.16
C SER A 610 -3.25 -12.12 -2.21
N VAL A 611 -3.19 -11.24 -1.21
CA VAL A 611 -2.01 -10.97 -0.37
C VAL A 611 -1.42 -12.17 0.39
N ASN A 612 -2.19 -13.24 0.63
CA ASN A 612 -1.65 -14.47 1.22
C ASN A 612 -1.27 -15.53 0.18
N SER A 613 -1.76 -15.44 -1.05
CA SER A 613 -1.49 -16.39 -2.13
C SER A 613 -0.50 -15.88 -3.17
N ASP A 614 -0.41 -14.56 -3.36
CA ASP A 614 0.51 -13.93 -4.30
C ASP A 614 1.58 -13.11 -3.56
N LYS A 615 2.84 -13.44 -3.82
CA LYS A 615 4.00 -12.81 -3.18
C LYS A 615 4.17 -11.33 -3.55
N ILE A 616 3.73 -10.94 -4.74
CA ILE A 616 3.89 -9.57 -5.24
C ILE A 616 2.78 -8.67 -4.69
N ASP A 617 1.53 -9.17 -4.63
CA ASP A 617 0.44 -8.48 -3.95
C ASP A 617 0.75 -8.25 -2.47
N ARG A 618 1.24 -9.31 -1.80
CA ARG A 618 1.71 -9.22 -0.41
C ARG A 618 2.82 -8.16 -0.25
N LYS A 619 3.83 -8.19 -1.12
CA LYS A 619 4.93 -7.21 -1.12
C LYS A 619 4.44 -5.79 -1.34
N THR A 620 3.40 -5.61 -2.15
CA THR A 620 2.83 -4.30 -2.45
C THR A 620 2.34 -3.60 -1.18
N ILE A 621 1.69 -4.32 -0.26
CA ILE A 621 1.22 -3.73 1.00
C ILE A 621 2.28 -3.73 2.10
N GLU A 622 3.07 -4.79 2.24
CA GLU A 622 4.13 -4.88 3.27
C GLU A 622 5.23 -3.84 3.06
N GLY A 623 5.62 -3.60 1.79
CA GLY A 623 6.70 -2.68 1.43
C GLY A 623 6.28 -1.21 1.31
N TRP A 624 5.00 -0.89 1.31
CA TRP A 624 4.47 0.47 1.12
C TRP A 624 4.42 1.21 2.45
N VAL A 625 5.47 1.96 2.76
CA VAL A 625 5.70 2.56 4.08
C VAL A 625 5.34 4.03 4.12
N LEU A 626 4.79 4.48 5.26
CA LEU A 626 4.53 5.88 5.57
C LEU A 626 5.70 6.46 6.37
N LEU A 627 6.42 7.41 5.79
CA LEU A 627 7.41 8.23 6.47
C LEU A 627 6.81 9.59 6.81
N GLY A 628 6.38 9.76 8.06
CA GLY A 628 5.68 10.95 8.56
C GLY A 628 4.97 10.70 9.89
N ASP A 629 4.32 11.73 10.40
CA ASP A 629 3.45 11.66 11.57
C ASP A 629 2.06 11.13 11.16
N PRO A 630 1.62 9.96 11.65
CA PRO A 630 0.34 9.38 11.22
C PRO A 630 -0.87 10.20 11.67
N SER A 631 -0.78 10.95 12.75
CA SER A 631 -1.86 11.81 13.26
C SER A 631 -1.90 13.19 12.59
N LEU A 632 -0.99 13.47 11.63
CA LEU A 632 -0.94 14.76 10.93
C LEU A 632 -2.23 15.02 10.18
N LYS A 633 -2.92 16.12 10.50
CA LYS A 633 -4.13 16.53 9.80
C LYS A 633 -3.79 17.13 8.43
N LEU A 634 -4.32 16.55 7.38
CA LEU A 634 -4.09 16.98 6.00
C LEU A 634 -4.80 18.32 5.73
N GLY A 635 -4.04 19.35 5.37
CA GLY A 635 -4.55 20.72 5.17
C GLY A 635 -4.56 21.59 6.42
N GLY A 636 -4.05 21.07 7.55
CA GLY A 636 -3.95 21.80 8.82
C GLY A 636 -5.17 21.64 9.74
N VAL A 637 -5.16 22.30 10.90
CA VAL A 637 -6.19 22.24 11.94
C VAL A 637 -6.98 23.54 12.06
#